data_7f9ef52fa0d0a0fa290672f66dccebd7
#
_entry.id   7f9ef52fa0d0a0fa290672f66dccebd7
#
_cell.length_a   1.000
_cell.length_b   1.000
_cell.length_c   1.000
_cell.angle_alpha   90.00
_cell.angle_beta   90.00
_cell.angle_gamma   90.00
#
_symmetry.space_group_name_H-M   'P 1'
#
loop_
_entity.id
_entity.type
_entity.pdbx_description
1 polymer ?
#
loop_
_entity_poly.entity_id
_entity_poly.type
_entity_poly.pdbx_seq_one_letter_code
_entity_poly.pdbx_strand_id
1 'polypeptide(L)'
;MPNPMKRANRFFLSIGLMVSLPFLCFAAPLTIVDQGVSDYRIYSSPSALPSEAYAAEMLQDYLARISGCTLPIVHEAAADGKIVYVGFADAPASALGDLDPETFGKEEYVIQQSGEALLIAGGAPRGTLYGVIGFLRDHFGCRWYTRDVTKIPQTKTIQVDGLPDRQAPAFAYREPWYREVHDIDFAVHNRLNPSMVPIPEEKGGRFVIYPFVHTFNQLVPPEKYYDEHPEYFSLVDGKRQREGNRVQLCLTNPEVLRIATDTVLRWIAEHPEADVFSVDQNDGYGYCECPDCSALDEAEGSHSGTLLHFVNQIADVVAEKHPDVRLQTLAYVYSEVPPKTVRPRPNVTIRMCHYEYCEAHAIGQCDDHDVFVERLEGWSKITDSITIWDYYTNFRHYLIPYPNFESVIHHPRFYAEHNCIGLFAQGNNVREHGGGEFSALRAWVFAQLMWNPYQDGNALIDEFVDNVYGPAAPYIAEYIQLAREAVKPASMRFSIFASLEQISYLTPDFLDRADALFEKAEAAAKGDPDLLRRVQLAHLPIHYARLQFYLVGGADYLSRERAPAVLEAFTRTMRDHQIKQFGEQFGEDAISDFVQSVKAAPEYITDWKLLGPFDNTDRAGFDTAYPPESGIDLEASYTGAGGETIRWKEYEPGRTGYVDLARAICPDDAPGVAYAYRTFEADRNKTLQVSLGSNDGIQLWLNGERLLSSKASRTARPGDESVELPLKKGLNTVLLKVDQLGGGWGFYFAVGVKP
;
A
#
# COMPACT_ATOMS: atom_id res chain seq x y z
N MET A 1 -33.06 -24.75 -47.13
CA MET A 1 -33.73 -26.04 -47.33
C MET A 1 -32.91 -27.14 -46.72
N PRO A 2 -33.52 -28.09 -46.06
CA PRO A 2 -32.98 -28.76 -44.87
C PRO A 2 -32.46 -30.21 -45.14
N ASN A 3 -31.55 -30.66 -44.27
CA ASN A 3 -31.49 -31.95 -43.57
C ASN A 3 -31.57 -33.26 -44.37
N PRO A 4 -31.09 -34.38 -43.92
CA PRO A 4 -31.50 -34.97 -42.62
C PRO A 4 -30.43 -35.81 -41.84
N MET A 5 -30.75 -35.92 -40.51
CA MET A 5 -30.25 -36.87 -39.51
C MET A 5 -29.98 -38.33 -40.01
N LYS A 6 -28.93 -38.94 -39.44
CA LYS A 6 -28.90 -40.41 -39.21
C LYS A 6 -28.63 -40.69 -37.72
N ARG A 7 -29.62 -41.26 -37.07
CA ARG A 7 -29.53 -41.89 -35.74
C ARG A 7 -28.69 -43.19 -35.86
N ALA A 8 -27.71 -43.39 -34.99
CA ALA A 8 -27.12 -44.67 -34.74
C ALA A 8 -27.34 -44.99 -33.25
N ASN A 9 -28.20 -45.99 -33.01
CA ASN A 9 -28.36 -46.62 -31.70
C ASN A 9 -27.08 -47.37 -31.34
N ARG A 10 -26.48 -47.02 -30.21
CA ARG A 10 -25.50 -47.88 -29.53
C ARG A 10 -26.06 -48.28 -28.15
N PHE A 11 -26.26 -49.56 -27.99
CA PHE A 11 -26.52 -50.25 -26.71
C PHE A 11 -25.33 -49.97 -25.78
N PHE A 12 -25.59 -49.34 -24.64
CA PHE A 12 -24.66 -49.29 -23.52
C PHE A 12 -24.94 -50.43 -22.57
N LEU A 13 -24.02 -51.35 -22.52
CA LEU A 13 -23.93 -52.39 -21.48
C LEU A 13 -23.45 -51.66 -20.20
N SER A 14 -24.30 -51.54 -19.19
CA SER A 14 -23.95 -51.01 -17.88
C SER A 14 -23.13 -52.04 -17.11
N ILE A 15 -21.78 -51.91 -17.13
CA ILE A 15 -20.91 -52.55 -16.15
C ILE A 15 -20.89 -51.61 -14.93
N GLY A 16 -21.56 -52.02 -13.86
CA GLY A 16 -21.52 -51.36 -12.58
C GLY A 16 -20.11 -51.49 -11.96
N LEU A 17 -19.29 -50.47 -12.12
CA LEU A 17 -18.07 -50.33 -11.33
C LEU A 17 -18.50 -49.79 -9.95
N MET A 18 -18.58 -50.67 -8.94
CA MET A 18 -18.61 -50.25 -7.55
C MET A 18 -17.28 -49.56 -7.23
N VAL A 19 -17.26 -48.22 -7.34
CA VAL A 19 -16.20 -47.43 -6.74
C VAL A 19 -16.44 -47.45 -5.24
N SER A 20 -15.67 -48.28 -4.53
CA SER A 20 -15.58 -48.20 -3.08
C SER A 20 -14.91 -46.84 -2.75
N LEU A 21 -15.70 -45.83 -2.42
CA LEU A 21 -15.21 -44.67 -1.74
C LEU A 21 -14.55 -45.14 -0.44
N PRO A 22 -13.29 -44.78 -0.17
CA PRO A 22 -12.73 -45.03 1.15
C PRO A 22 -13.57 -44.21 2.15
N PHE A 23 -14.21 -44.92 3.08
CA PHE A 23 -14.75 -44.27 4.28
C PHE A 23 -13.55 -43.64 4.98
N LEU A 24 -13.43 -42.31 4.93
CA LEU A 24 -12.59 -41.55 5.83
C LEU A 24 -13.17 -41.80 7.24
N CYS A 25 -12.56 -42.75 7.95
CA CYS A 25 -12.88 -43.01 9.34
C CYS A 25 -12.27 -41.83 10.13
N PHE A 26 -13.04 -40.77 10.36
CA PHE A 26 -12.64 -39.75 11.31
C PHE A 26 -12.49 -40.41 12.67
N ALA A 27 -11.35 -40.18 13.33
CA ALA A 27 -11.14 -40.59 14.70
C ALA A 27 -12.24 -39.97 15.59
N ALA A 28 -12.61 -40.65 16.66
CA ALA A 28 -13.55 -40.05 17.64
C ALA A 28 -12.95 -38.76 18.21
N PRO A 29 -13.78 -37.73 18.50
CA PRO A 29 -13.30 -36.49 19.08
C PRO A 29 -12.43 -36.71 20.33
N LEU A 30 -11.27 -36.06 20.38
CA LEU A 30 -10.35 -36.13 21.51
C LEU A 30 -10.74 -35.12 22.57
N THR A 31 -11.09 -35.58 23.78
CA THR A 31 -11.41 -34.67 24.91
C THR A 31 -10.14 -34.41 25.73
N ILE A 32 -9.61 -33.18 25.64
CA ILE A 32 -8.40 -32.75 26.35
C ILE A 32 -8.74 -32.20 27.74
N VAL A 33 -9.83 -31.44 27.86
CA VAL A 33 -10.35 -30.92 29.13
C VAL A 33 -11.82 -31.26 29.20
N ASP A 34 -12.27 -31.82 30.35
CA ASP A 34 -13.70 -32.09 30.57
C ASP A 34 -14.17 -31.36 31.82
N GLN A 35 -15.18 -30.49 31.71
CA GLN A 35 -15.77 -29.69 32.80
C GLN A 35 -14.72 -28.93 33.64
N GLY A 36 -13.64 -28.45 33.01
CA GLY A 36 -12.55 -27.72 33.67
C GLY A 36 -11.52 -28.61 34.39
N VAL A 37 -11.53 -29.89 34.12
CA VAL A 37 -10.55 -30.87 34.66
C VAL A 37 -9.86 -31.61 33.53
N SER A 38 -8.57 -31.89 33.69
CA SER A 38 -7.79 -32.64 32.71
C SER A 38 -6.73 -33.51 33.35
N ASP A 39 -6.53 -34.70 32.79
CA ASP A 39 -5.39 -35.56 33.08
C ASP A 39 -4.25 -35.39 32.08
N TYR A 40 -4.44 -34.55 31.06
CA TYR A 40 -3.46 -34.27 30.00
C TYR A 40 -2.27 -33.47 30.56
N ARG A 41 -1.11 -33.74 29.97
CA ARG A 41 0.12 -32.95 30.14
C ARG A 41 0.62 -32.51 28.78
N ILE A 42 1.33 -31.37 28.76
CA ILE A 42 2.03 -30.88 27.57
C ILE A 42 3.47 -31.37 27.67
N TYR A 43 3.92 -32.15 26.71
CA TYR A 43 5.31 -32.58 26.62
C TYR A 43 6.10 -31.60 25.72
N SER A 44 7.17 -31.03 26.30
CA SER A 44 8.17 -30.24 25.59
C SER A 44 9.53 -30.90 25.82
N SER A 45 10.20 -31.31 24.74
CA SER A 45 11.50 -31.98 24.84
C SER A 45 12.54 -31.08 25.54
N PRO A 46 13.48 -31.65 26.33
CA PRO A 46 14.66 -30.91 26.79
C PRO A 46 15.55 -30.41 25.64
N SER A 47 15.46 -31.00 24.45
CA SER A 47 16.16 -30.58 23.24
C SER A 47 15.30 -29.73 22.30
N ALA A 48 14.11 -29.30 22.73
CA ALA A 48 13.23 -28.45 21.93
C ALA A 48 13.92 -27.15 21.52
N LEU A 49 13.62 -26.68 20.30
CA LEU A 49 14.03 -25.36 19.87
C LEU A 49 13.41 -24.27 20.78
N PRO A 50 14.05 -23.09 20.91
CA PRO A 50 13.47 -21.99 21.67
C PRO A 50 12.02 -21.66 21.28
N SER A 51 11.70 -21.72 19.98
CA SER A 51 10.35 -21.49 19.45
C SER A 51 9.35 -22.61 19.80
N GLU A 52 9.80 -23.85 19.95
CA GLU A 52 8.96 -24.97 20.38
C GLU A 52 8.67 -24.92 21.89
N ALA A 53 9.68 -24.52 22.69
CA ALA A 53 9.48 -24.29 24.13
C ALA A 53 8.47 -23.16 24.36
N TYR A 54 8.62 -22.04 23.65
CA TYR A 54 7.65 -20.94 23.66
C TYR A 54 6.25 -21.39 23.19
N ALA A 55 6.16 -22.24 22.18
CA ALA A 55 4.89 -22.79 21.70
C ALA A 55 4.19 -23.65 22.78
N ALA A 56 4.94 -24.44 23.55
CA ALA A 56 4.38 -25.22 24.67
C ALA A 56 3.85 -24.32 25.79
N GLU A 57 4.57 -23.27 26.15
CA GLU A 57 4.13 -22.27 27.13
C GLU A 57 2.87 -21.52 26.64
N MET A 58 2.86 -21.12 25.37
CA MET A 58 1.69 -20.49 24.73
C MET A 58 0.47 -21.41 24.76
N LEU A 59 0.65 -22.67 24.41
CA LEU A 59 -0.43 -23.65 24.45
C LEU A 59 -1.02 -23.78 25.85
N GLN A 60 -0.16 -23.88 26.89
CA GLN A 60 -0.58 -23.96 28.29
C GLN A 60 -1.40 -22.73 28.71
N ASP A 61 -0.88 -21.53 28.42
CA ASP A 61 -1.56 -20.26 28.78
C ASP A 61 -2.95 -20.16 28.12
N TYR A 62 -3.02 -20.40 26.79
CA TYR A 62 -4.28 -20.26 26.09
C TYR A 62 -5.29 -21.34 26.45
N LEU A 63 -4.89 -22.59 26.66
CA LEU A 63 -5.80 -23.62 27.16
C LEU A 63 -6.33 -23.30 28.55
N ALA A 64 -5.48 -22.75 29.43
CA ALA A 64 -5.92 -22.30 30.74
C ALA A 64 -6.90 -21.11 30.64
N ARG A 65 -6.64 -20.15 29.76
CA ARG A 65 -7.55 -19.01 29.51
C ARG A 65 -8.88 -19.44 28.90
N ILE A 66 -8.88 -20.46 28.03
CA ILE A 66 -10.08 -21.00 27.39
C ILE A 66 -10.94 -21.76 28.40
N SER A 67 -10.33 -22.68 29.16
CA SER A 67 -11.07 -23.68 29.96
C SER A 67 -11.07 -23.42 31.48
N GLY A 68 -10.12 -22.65 31.95
CA GLY A 68 -9.82 -22.47 33.38
C GLY A 68 -8.97 -23.63 33.94
N CYS A 69 -8.50 -24.57 33.10
CA CYS A 69 -7.66 -25.70 33.48
C CYS A 69 -6.23 -25.52 32.96
N THR A 70 -5.24 -25.57 33.85
CA THR A 70 -3.83 -25.49 33.47
C THR A 70 -3.26 -26.89 33.29
N LEU A 71 -2.84 -27.26 32.10
CA LEU A 71 -2.14 -28.49 31.81
C LEU A 71 -0.66 -28.33 32.17
N PRO A 72 -0.05 -29.23 33.00
CA PRO A 72 1.36 -29.10 33.34
C PRO A 72 2.28 -29.38 32.13
N ILE A 73 3.32 -28.57 31.97
CA ILE A 73 4.41 -28.85 31.03
C ILE A 73 5.37 -29.83 31.71
N VAL A 74 5.74 -30.90 30.98
CA VAL A 74 6.68 -31.93 31.44
C VAL A 74 7.79 -32.15 30.41
N HIS A 75 8.98 -32.50 30.87
CA HIS A 75 10.18 -32.71 30.06
C HIS A 75 10.66 -34.18 30.08
N GLU A 76 10.00 -35.04 30.84
CA GLU A 76 10.26 -36.47 30.83
C GLU A 76 9.20 -37.16 29.99
N ALA A 77 9.65 -37.90 28.95
CA ALA A 77 8.76 -38.62 28.07
C ALA A 77 8.07 -39.78 28.86
N ALA A 78 6.73 -39.71 28.96
CA ALA A 78 5.96 -40.84 29.42
C ALA A 78 5.64 -41.70 28.20
N ALA A 79 5.90 -43.00 28.30
CA ALA A 79 5.72 -43.93 27.19
C ALA A 79 4.24 -44.11 26.75
N ASP A 80 3.28 -43.88 27.64
CA ASP A 80 1.84 -43.98 27.45
C ASP A 80 1.08 -42.91 28.26
N GLY A 81 -0.03 -42.41 27.71
CA GLY A 81 -0.95 -41.54 28.44
C GLY A 81 -1.53 -40.39 27.65
N LYS A 82 -2.31 -39.57 28.36
CA LYS A 82 -2.94 -38.34 27.87
C LYS A 82 -1.90 -37.22 27.73
N ILE A 83 -1.20 -37.18 26.59
CA ILE A 83 -0.09 -36.25 26.35
C ILE A 83 -0.35 -35.46 25.08
N VAL A 84 -0.09 -34.14 25.16
CA VAL A 84 0.04 -33.25 23.99
C VAL A 84 1.53 -33.05 23.73
N TYR A 85 2.07 -33.67 22.69
CA TYR A 85 3.44 -33.49 22.26
C TYR A 85 3.56 -32.19 21.45
N VAL A 86 4.48 -31.31 21.80
CA VAL A 86 4.79 -30.07 21.08
C VAL A 86 6.19 -30.18 20.48
N GLY A 87 6.24 -30.31 19.16
CA GLY A 87 7.45 -30.56 18.39
C GLY A 87 7.67 -32.05 18.11
N PHE A 88 8.58 -32.33 17.16
CA PHE A 88 8.97 -33.69 16.79
C PHE A 88 9.98 -34.32 17.75
N ALA A 89 10.77 -33.50 18.44
CA ALA A 89 11.85 -33.97 19.28
C ALA A 89 11.33 -34.86 20.42
N ASP A 90 11.90 -36.07 20.49
CA ASP A 90 11.57 -37.11 21.49
C ASP A 90 10.11 -37.58 21.47
N ALA A 91 9.33 -37.21 20.46
CA ALA A 91 7.99 -37.76 20.28
C ALA A 91 8.10 -39.30 19.94
N PRO A 92 7.32 -40.14 20.62
CA PRO A 92 7.43 -41.60 20.37
C PRO A 92 6.89 -41.99 18.99
N ALA A 93 7.40 -43.07 18.45
CA ALA A 93 6.95 -43.60 17.14
C ALA A 93 5.43 -43.82 17.06
N SER A 94 4.77 -44.10 18.18
CA SER A 94 3.31 -44.21 18.25
C SER A 94 2.59 -42.86 18.02
N ALA A 95 3.20 -41.72 18.39
CA ALA A 95 2.65 -40.41 18.13
C ALA A 95 3.02 -39.90 16.73
N LEU A 96 4.22 -40.24 16.24
CA LEU A 96 4.68 -39.84 14.89
C LEU A 96 3.94 -40.60 13.78
N GLY A 97 3.61 -41.90 13.97
CA GLY A 97 3.05 -42.72 12.92
C GLY A 97 3.99 -42.81 11.71
N ASP A 98 3.48 -42.50 10.51
CA ASP A 98 4.25 -42.51 9.25
C ASP A 98 4.88 -41.13 8.91
N LEU A 99 4.88 -40.17 9.83
CA LEU A 99 5.46 -38.83 9.60
C LEU A 99 7.00 -38.90 9.58
N ASP A 100 7.59 -38.27 8.58
CA ASP A 100 9.03 -38.03 8.49
C ASP A 100 9.27 -36.54 8.76
N PRO A 101 9.86 -36.16 9.91
CA PRO A 101 10.12 -34.77 10.27
C PRO A 101 10.94 -33.99 9.26
N GLU A 102 11.85 -34.66 8.53
CA GLU A 102 12.73 -34.01 7.56
C GLU A 102 12.01 -33.57 6.28
N THR A 103 10.80 -34.02 6.05
CA THR A 103 9.99 -33.65 4.90
C THR A 103 9.18 -32.36 5.09
N PHE A 104 9.18 -31.81 6.30
CA PHE A 104 8.41 -30.60 6.61
C PHE A 104 9.14 -29.33 6.19
N GLY A 105 8.45 -28.45 5.49
CA GLY A 105 8.92 -27.09 5.22
C GLY A 105 9.04 -26.26 6.51
N LYS A 106 9.86 -25.21 6.49
CA LYS A 106 10.20 -24.35 7.66
C LYS A 106 8.99 -23.86 8.49
N GLU A 107 7.81 -23.82 7.88
CA GLU A 107 6.57 -23.28 8.47
C GLU A 107 5.37 -24.21 8.32
N GLU A 108 5.60 -25.36 7.73
CA GLU A 108 4.60 -26.40 7.61
C GLU A 108 4.43 -27.13 8.94
N TYR A 109 3.19 -27.47 9.30
CA TYR A 109 2.90 -28.18 10.53
C TYR A 109 1.83 -29.26 10.34
N VAL A 110 1.75 -30.15 11.32
CA VAL A 110 0.70 -31.15 11.45
C VAL A 110 0.16 -31.18 12.87
N ILE A 111 -1.15 -31.35 13.00
CA ILE A 111 -1.85 -31.67 14.22
C ILE A 111 -2.48 -33.04 14.01
N GLN A 112 -2.04 -34.05 14.76
CA GLN A 112 -2.60 -35.40 14.61
C GLN A 112 -2.85 -36.10 15.95
N GLN A 113 -3.88 -36.92 15.97
CA GLN A 113 -4.26 -37.77 17.08
C GLN A 113 -3.73 -39.20 16.88
N SER A 114 -3.16 -39.78 17.94
CA SER A 114 -2.84 -41.21 18.00
C SER A 114 -3.31 -41.77 19.36
N GLY A 115 -4.41 -42.52 19.33
CA GLY A 115 -5.07 -42.96 20.57
C GLY A 115 -5.52 -41.77 21.44
N GLU A 116 -5.01 -41.67 22.67
CA GLU A 116 -5.24 -40.53 23.57
C GLU A 116 -4.14 -39.45 23.45
N ALA A 117 -3.12 -39.64 22.63
CA ALA A 117 -2.07 -38.66 22.42
C ALA A 117 -2.45 -37.69 21.29
N LEU A 118 -2.03 -36.42 21.45
CA LEU A 118 -2.09 -35.39 20.44
C LEU A 118 -0.66 -34.94 20.10
N LEU A 119 -0.30 -34.89 18.82
CA LEU A 119 0.94 -34.30 18.34
C LEU A 119 0.65 -32.98 17.62
N ILE A 120 1.35 -31.93 18.01
CA ILE A 120 1.40 -30.64 17.31
C ILE A 120 2.86 -30.38 16.98
N ALA A 121 3.25 -30.57 15.71
CA ALA A 121 4.63 -30.48 15.31
C ALA A 121 4.78 -29.93 13.88
N GLY A 122 5.95 -29.39 13.55
CA GLY A 122 6.22 -28.83 12.24
C GLY A 122 7.70 -28.58 12.00
N GLY A 123 8.03 -28.10 10.80
CA GLY A 123 9.41 -27.84 10.40
C GLY A 123 10.05 -26.65 11.13
N ALA A 124 11.36 -26.74 11.34
CA ALA A 124 12.13 -25.70 12.00
C ALA A 124 12.32 -24.46 11.10
N PRO A 125 12.33 -23.23 11.67
CA PRO A 125 12.20 -22.93 13.10
C PRO A 125 10.78 -22.59 13.55
N ARG A 126 9.79 -22.45 12.66
CA ARG A 126 8.48 -21.84 12.95
C ARG A 126 7.29 -22.81 12.90
N GLY A 127 7.45 -23.95 12.23
CA GLY A 127 6.31 -24.84 11.94
C GLY A 127 5.57 -25.30 13.19
N THR A 128 6.27 -25.77 14.24
CA THR A 128 5.64 -26.19 15.50
C THR A 128 4.89 -25.03 16.18
N LEU A 129 5.49 -23.84 16.25
CA LEU A 129 4.84 -22.65 16.81
C LEU A 129 3.58 -22.27 16.02
N TYR A 130 3.66 -22.31 14.70
CA TYR A 130 2.49 -22.03 13.84
C TYR A 130 1.44 -23.14 13.93
N GLY A 131 1.85 -24.38 14.24
CA GLY A 131 0.93 -25.47 14.54
C GLY A 131 0.13 -25.21 15.84
N VAL A 132 0.77 -24.70 16.89
CA VAL A 132 0.07 -24.31 18.12
C VAL A 132 -0.87 -23.12 17.88
N ILE A 133 -0.42 -22.13 17.11
CA ILE A 133 -1.26 -20.98 16.73
C ILE A 133 -2.46 -21.44 15.89
N GLY A 134 -2.23 -22.31 14.90
CA GLY A 134 -3.28 -22.94 14.09
C GLY A 134 -4.29 -23.71 14.94
N PHE A 135 -3.79 -24.51 15.88
CA PHE A 135 -4.62 -25.25 16.82
C PHE A 135 -5.56 -24.33 17.63
N LEU A 136 -5.01 -23.28 18.22
CA LEU A 136 -5.79 -22.31 18.98
C LEU A 136 -6.79 -21.54 18.12
N ARG A 137 -6.39 -21.22 16.89
CA ARG A 137 -7.21 -20.43 15.97
C ARG A 137 -8.33 -21.26 15.33
N ASP A 138 -7.97 -22.40 14.75
CA ASP A 138 -8.86 -23.13 13.84
C ASP A 138 -9.76 -24.12 14.59
N HIS A 139 -9.31 -24.66 15.73
CA HIS A 139 -10.12 -25.56 16.56
C HIS A 139 -10.85 -24.86 17.72
N PHE A 140 -10.34 -23.71 18.22
CA PHE A 140 -10.99 -23.01 19.35
C PHE A 140 -11.46 -21.61 19.04
N GLY A 141 -11.17 -21.07 17.85
CA GLY A 141 -11.63 -19.76 17.44
C GLY A 141 -10.92 -18.58 18.11
N CYS A 142 -9.70 -18.80 18.63
CA CYS A 142 -8.86 -17.69 19.08
C CYS A 142 -8.51 -16.78 17.89
N ARG A 143 -8.51 -15.46 18.13
CA ARG A 143 -8.15 -14.47 17.12
C ARG A 143 -7.38 -13.32 17.73
N TRP A 144 -6.39 -12.82 17.00
CA TRP A 144 -5.54 -11.67 17.38
C TRP A 144 -5.72 -10.60 16.30
N TYR A 145 -6.78 -9.76 16.43
CA TYR A 145 -7.17 -8.79 15.41
C TYR A 145 -6.26 -7.57 15.38
N THR A 146 -5.89 -7.07 16.56
CA THR A 146 -4.94 -5.96 16.75
C THR A 146 -4.08 -6.25 17.98
N ARG A 147 -3.07 -5.43 18.26
CA ARG A 147 -2.29 -5.52 19.48
C ARG A 147 -3.15 -5.47 20.76
N ASP A 148 -4.30 -4.79 20.70
CA ASP A 148 -5.17 -4.54 21.87
C ASP A 148 -6.47 -5.36 21.85
N VAL A 149 -6.78 -6.04 20.73
CA VAL A 149 -8.04 -6.79 20.56
C VAL A 149 -7.74 -8.24 20.25
N THR A 150 -7.93 -9.10 21.24
CA THR A 150 -7.80 -10.55 21.13
C THR A 150 -9.10 -11.22 21.54
N LYS A 151 -9.59 -12.15 20.73
CA LYS A 151 -10.73 -13.00 21.06
C LYS A 151 -10.24 -14.35 21.58
N ILE A 152 -10.67 -14.69 22.78
CA ILE A 152 -10.41 -16.00 23.41
C ILE A 152 -11.74 -16.57 23.87
N PRO A 153 -12.32 -17.51 23.13
CA PRO A 153 -13.56 -18.17 23.49
C PRO A 153 -13.42 -18.91 24.83
N GLN A 154 -14.49 -18.92 25.60
CA GLN A 154 -14.53 -19.58 26.91
C GLN A 154 -15.35 -20.87 26.83
N THR A 155 -14.77 -22.00 27.22
CA THR A 155 -15.48 -23.27 27.35
C THR A 155 -14.87 -24.12 28.48
N LYS A 156 -15.70 -24.85 29.21
CA LYS A 156 -15.23 -25.77 30.26
C LYS A 156 -14.79 -27.13 29.72
N THR A 157 -15.15 -27.43 28.47
CA THR A 157 -14.79 -28.70 27.83
C THR A 157 -14.09 -28.41 26.51
N ILE A 158 -12.87 -28.95 26.38
CA ILE A 158 -12.04 -28.84 25.17
C ILE A 158 -12.09 -30.16 24.44
N GLN A 159 -12.72 -30.17 23.27
CA GLN A 159 -12.74 -31.32 22.36
C GLN A 159 -12.13 -30.94 21.01
N VAL A 160 -11.37 -31.85 20.46
CA VAL A 160 -10.70 -31.68 19.15
C VAL A 160 -11.22 -32.76 18.20
N ASP A 161 -11.62 -32.35 17.03
CA ASP A 161 -12.05 -33.22 15.92
C ASP A 161 -11.37 -32.78 14.61
N GLY A 162 -11.71 -33.45 13.52
CA GLY A 162 -11.21 -33.08 12.19
C GLY A 162 -9.71 -33.35 11.96
N LEU A 163 -9.10 -34.21 12.74
CA LEU A 163 -7.70 -34.56 12.62
C LEU A 163 -7.47 -35.75 11.64
N PRO A 164 -6.31 -35.85 10.97
CA PRO A 164 -5.18 -34.92 11.04
C PRO A 164 -5.43 -33.61 10.30
N ASP A 165 -4.88 -32.50 10.84
CA ASP A 165 -4.81 -31.21 10.20
C ASP A 165 -3.34 -30.89 9.83
N ARG A 166 -3.04 -30.78 8.53
CA ARG A 166 -1.71 -30.47 8.01
C ARG A 166 -1.80 -29.22 7.15
N GLN A 167 -1.02 -28.20 7.49
CA GLN A 167 -1.05 -26.90 6.82
C GLN A 167 0.35 -26.40 6.51
N ALA A 168 0.46 -25.67 5.39
CA ALA A 168 1.61 -24.89 5.02
C ALA A 168 1.13 -23.53 4.45
N PRO A 169 1.91 -22.45 4.61
CA PRO A 169 1.55 -21.16 4.02
C PRO A 169 1.65 -21.21 2.49
N ALA A 170 0.75 -20.50 1.81
CA ALA A 170 0.83 -20.31 0.36
C ALA A 170 2.04 -19.45 -0.04
N PHE A 171 2.42 -18.49 0.81
CA PHE A 171 3.58 -17.63 0.60
C PHE A 171 4.65 -17.91 1.66
N ALA A 172 5.87 -18.26 1.24
CA ALA A 172 7.01 -18.48 2.13
C ALA A 172 7.49 -17.16 2.78
N TYR A 173 7.30 -16.02 2.11
CA TYR A 173 7.57 -14.68 2.63
C TYR A 173 6.28 -13.87 2.70
N ARG A 174 5.96 -13.35 3.91
CA ARG A 174 4.67 -12.73 4.23
C ARG A 174 4.90 -11.46 5.05
N GLU A 175 4.83 -10.30 4.39
CA GLU A 175 5.07 -9.01 5.02
C GLU A 175 4.05 -7.95 4.60
N PRO A 176 2.90 -7.85 5.27
CA PRO A 176 2.04 -6.67 5.17
C PRO A 176 2.70 -5.53 5.92
N TRP A 177 3.23 -4.55 5.16
CA TRP A 177 4.05 -3.47 5.71
C TRP A 177 3.18 -2.35 6.30
N TYR A 178 2.55 -2.65 7.45
CA TYR A 178 1.74 -1.75 8.23
C TYR A 178 2.29 -1.62 9.66
N ARG A 179 1.90 -0.54 10.36
CA ARG A 179 2.32 -0.29 11.75
C ARG A 179 2.13 -1.50 12.67
N GLU A 180 1.02 -2.21 12.52
CA GLU A 180 0.62 -3.33 13.37
C GLU A 180 1.63 -4.47 13.37
N VAL A 181 2.31 -4.68 12.24
CA VAL A 181 3.30 -5.75 12.08
C VAL A 181 4.57 -5.52 12.93
N HIS A 182 4.81 -4.28 13.38
CA HIS A 182 5.90 -3.99 14.31
C HIS A 182 5.62 -4.45 15.76
N ASP A 183 4.37 -4.77 16.09
CA ASP A 183 4.05 -5.52 17.28
C ASP A 183 4.39 -6.99 17.05
N ILE A 184 5.42 -7.48 17.78
CA ILE A 184 5.96 -8.83 17.56
C ILE A 184 4.90 -9.89 17.84
N ASP A 185 4.06 -9.70 18.86
CA ASP A 185 3.01 -10.67 19.21
C ASP A 185 1.90 -10.68 18.14
N PHE A 186 1.52 -9.52 17.60
CA PHE A 186 0.61 -9.46 16.45
C PHE A 186 1.20 -10.21 15.24
N ALA A 187 2.46 -9.97 14.91
CA ALA A 187 3.11 -10.61 13.75
C ALA A 187 3.16 -12.14 13.92
N VAL A 188 3.62 -12.62 15.06
CA VAL A 188 3.78 -14.06 15.37
C VAL A 188 2.43 -14.76 15.44
N HIS A 189 1.46 -14.22 16.18
CA HIS A 189 0.13 -14.83 16.32
C HIS A 189 -0.67 -14.85 15.01
N ASN A 190 -0.35 -13.98 14.05
CA ASN A 190 -0.91 -14.00 12.71
C ASN A 190 0.00 -14.72 11.69
N ARG A 191 1.01 -15.47 12.14
CA ARG A 191 1.90 -16.32 11.34
C ARG A 191 2.63 -15.55 10.24
N LEU A 192 3.00 -14.29 10.52
CA LEU A 192 3.83 -13.46 9.66
C LEU A 192 5.32 -13.70 9.95
N ASN A 193 6.16 -13.46 8.93
CA ASN A 193 7.61 -13.57 9.04
C ASN A 193 8.32 -12.37 8.40
N PRO A 194 7.93 -11.12 8.74
CA PRO A 194 8.39 -9.93 8.09
C PRO A 194 9.92 -9.79 8.14
N SER A 195 10.52 -9.29 7.06
CA SER A 195 11.99 -9.17 6.93
C SER A 195 12.56 -8.01 7.74
N MET A 196 11.77 -6.97 7.95
CA MET A 196 12.23 -5.72 8.58
C MET A 196 11.86 -5.59 10.06
N VAL A 197 11.15 -6.57 10.63
CA VAL A 197 10.80 -6.59 12.05
C VAL A 197 11.68 -7.61 12.78
N PRO A 198 12.40 -7.22 13.85
CA PRO A 198 13.35 -8.11 14.54
C PRO A 198 12.60 -9.08 15.45
N ILE A 199 11.93 -10.08 14.90
CA ILE A 199 11.32 -11.17 15.66
C ILE A 199 12.45 -12.01 16.26
N PRO A 200 12.47 -12.22 17.60
CA PRO A 200 13.52 -12.99 18.24
C PRO A 200 13.40 -14.49 17.99
N GLU A 201 14.51 -15.23 18.15
CA GLU A 201 14.58 -16.67 17.86
C GLU A 201 13.59 -17.50 18.68
N GLU A 202 13.35 -17.14 19.95
CA GLU A 202 12.36 -17.78 20.79
C GLU A 202 10.93 -17.64 20.29
N LYS A 203 10.67 -16.70 19.38
CA LYS A 203 9.39 -16.53 18.68
C LYS A 203 9.47 -16.96 17.21
N GLY A 204 10.49 -17.74 16.83
CA GLY A 204 10.66 -18.35 15.53
C GLY A 204 11.48 -17.53 14.53
N GLY A 205 11.96 -16.34 14.92
CA GLY A 205 12.76 -15.47 14.05
C GLY A 205 11.95 -14.88 12.88
N ARG A 206 12.63 -14.16 12.01
CA ARG A 206 12.07 -13.49 10.82
C ARG A 206 12.56 -14.13 9.52
N PHE A 207 11.98 -13.75 8.38
CA PHE A 207 12.58 -13.97 7.06
C PHE A 207 13.63 -12.87 6.83
N VAL A 208 14.85 -13.21 6.44
CA VAL A 208 15.93 -12.22 6.33
C VAL A 208 16.31 -12.01 4.88
N ILE A 209 16.12 -10.77 4.38
CA ILE A 209 16.60 -10.31 3.07
C ILE A 209 17.75 -9.33 3.32
N TYR A 210 18.95 -9.60 2.78
CA TYR A 210 20.11 -8.76 3.00
C TYR A 210 20.91 -8.41 1.72
N PRO A 211 21.26 -7.12 1.51
CA PRO A 211 20.49 -5.97 1.99
C PRO A 211 19.08 -6.01 1.42
N PHE A 212 18.16 -5.22 1.94
CA PHE A 212 16.73 -5.38 1.58
C PHE A 212 16.43 -5.13 0.11
N VAL A 213 16.97 -4.03 -0.48
CA VAL A 213 16.69 -3.61 -1.86
C VAL A 213 17.67 -2.53 -2.32
N HIS A 214 17.73 -2.26 -3.65
CA HIS A 214 18.52 -1.18 -4.29
C HIS A 214 20.01 -1.24 -3.92
N THR A 215 20.64 -2.36 -4.29
CA THR A 215 21.96 -2.72 -3.75
C THR A 215 23.15 -2.34 -4.64
N PHE A 216 22.94 -1.86 -5.87
CA PHE A 216 24.05 -1.59 -6.80
C PHE A 216 25.09 -0.62 -6.25
N ASN A 217 24.67 0.44 -5.56
CA ASN A 217 25.60 1.37 -4.92
C ASN A 217 26.34 0.76 -3.72
N GLN A 218 25.79 -0.30 -3.10
CA GLN A 218 26.45 -1.04 -2.03
C GLN A 218 27.40 -2.13 -2.59
N LEU A 219 27.05 -2.69 -3.74
CA LEU A 219 27.90 -3.67 -4.44
C LEU A 219 29.15 -3.00 -5.02
N VAL A 220 28.97 -1.87 -5.70
CA VAL A 220 30.04 -1.09 -6.35
C VAL A 220 29.85 0.39 -6.00
N PRO A 221 30.38 0.84 -4.83
CA PRO A 221 30.16 2.20 -4.35
C PRO A 221 30.75 3.27 -5.28
N PRO A 222 29.92 4.25 -5.77
CA PRO A 222 30.41 5.31 -6.66
C PRO A 222 31.51 6.17 -6.02
N GLU A 223 31.41 6.45 -4.74
CA GLU A 223 32.38 7.24 -3.97
C GLU A 223 33.78 6.60 -3.93
N LYS A 224 33.82 5.27 -4.11
CA LYS A 224 35.12 4.52 -4.11
C LYS A 224 35.69 4.37 -5.49
N TYR A 225 34.86 4.20 -6.51
CA TYR A 225 35.34 3.74 -7.82
C TYR A 225 35.17 4.78 -8.93
N TYR A 226 34.29 5.75 -8.84
CA TYR A 226 33.92 6.57 -9.99
C TYR A 226 35.06 7.44 -10.52
N ASP A 227 35.89 8.03 -9.66
CA ASP A 227 36.92 8.96 -10.07
C ASP A 227 38.04 8.27 -10.89
N GLU A 228 38.31 6.98 -10.61
CA GLU A 228 39.32 6.18 -11.32
C GLU A 228 38.70 5.30 -12.42
N HIS A 229 37.44 4.89 -12.24
CA HIS A 229 36.76 3.92 -13.08
C HIS A 229 35.31 4.36 -13.41
N PRO A 230 35.08 5.48 -14.09
CA PRO A 230 33.76 5.93 -14.47
C PRO A 230 33.01 4.93 -15.38
N GLU A 231 33.75 4.06 -16.10
CA GLU A 231 33.20 3.00 -16.95
C GLU A 231 32.49 1.88 -16.18
N TYR A 232 32.58 1.83 -14.85
CA TYR A 232 31.83 0.88 -14.02
C TYR A 232 30.37 1.28 -13.87
N PHE A 233 30.04 2.54 -14.14
CA PHE A 233 28.71 3.09 -13.96
C PHE A 233 28.01 3.29 -15.29
N SER A 234 26.68 3.38 -15.24
CA SER A 234 25.84 3.47 -16.43
C SER A 234 26.20 4.66 -17.32
N LEU A 235 26.27 4.41 -18.62
CA LEU A 235 26.34 5.44 -19.67
C LEU A 235 24.90 5.83 -20.02
N VAL A 236 24.52 7.09 -19.80
CA VAL A 236 23.17 7.60 -20.10
C VAL A 236 23.33 8.94 -20.86
N ASP A 237 22.70 9.09 -22.01
CA ASP A 237 22.85 10.26 -22.88
C ASP A 237 24.32 10.62 -23.16
N GLY A 238 25.17 9.62 -23.38
CA GLY A 238 26.59 9.76 -23.66
C GLY A 238 27.47 10.17 -22.46
N LYS A 239 26.94 10.13 -21.23
CA LYS A 239 27.67 10.49 -19.99
C LYS A 239 27.59 9.38 -18.95
N ARG A 240 28.73 9.07 -18.31
CA ARG A 240 28.76 8.17 -17.16
C ARG A 240 28.12 8.88 -15.95
N GLN A 241 27.24 8.17 -15.24
CA GLN A 241 26.44 8.73 -14.15
C GLN A 241 27.19 8.53 -12.81
N ARG A 242 27.24 9.58 -11.98
CA ARG A 242 27.87 9.57 -10.65
C ARG A 242 26.87 9.71 -9.52
N GLU A 243 25.85 10.53 -9.72
CA GLU A 243 24.91 10.97 -8.67
C GLU A 243 23.48 10.99 -9.20
N GLY A 244 22.51 10.95 -8.29
CA GLY A 244 21.10 11.05 -8.60
C GLY A 244 20.44 9.71 -8.98
N ASN A 245 19.18 9.79 -9.39
CA ASN A 245 18.34 8.65 -9.69
C ASN A 245 18.62 7.94 -11.03
N ARG A 246 19.64 8.37 -11.77
CA ARG A 246 20.09 7.74 -13.04
C ARG A 246 21.36 6.89 -12.86
N VAL A 247 21.91 6.78 -11.65
CA VAL A 247 23.11 5.97 -11.39
C VAL A 247 22.72 4.51 -11.33
N GLN A 248 23.23 3.75 -12.28
CA GLN A 248 23.19 2.29 -12.31
C GLN A 248 24.59 1.76 -12.61
N LEU A 249 24.78 0.45 -12.66
CA LEU A 249 26.05 -0.17 -13.03
C LEU A 249 26.11 -0.49 -14.53
N CYS A 250 27.33 -0.56 -15.09
CA CYS A 250 27.57 -1.15 -16.39
C CYS A 250 27.67 -2.67 -16.24
N LEU A 251 26.57 -3.37 -16.46
CA LEU A 251 26.41 -4.80 -16.12
C LEU A 251 27.19 -5.77 -17.04
N THR A 252 27.72 -5.27 -18.17
CA THR A 252 28.60 -6.03 -19.06
C THR A 252 30.08 -5.84 -18.76
N ASN A 253 30.41 -4.94 -17.80
CA ASN A 253 31.82 -4.72 -17.41
C ASN A 253 32.29 -5.87 -16.51
N PRO A 254 33.37 -6.60 -16.88
CA PRO A 254 33.86 -7.77 -16.15
C PRO A 254 34.40 -7.43 -14.74
N GLU A 255 34.95 -6.23 -14.54
CA GLU A 255 35.42 -5.82 -13.21
C GLU A 255 34.26 -5.49 -12.27
N VAL A 256 33.18 -4.90 -12.79
CA VAL A 256 31.94 -4.70 -12.04
C VAL A 256 31.38 -6.05 -11.58
N LEU A 257 31.33 -7.04 -12.46
CA LEU A 257 30.90 -8.40 -12.11
C LEU A 257 31.77 -9.01 -11.02
N ARG A 258 33.12 -8.89 -11.15
CA ARG A 258 34.04 -9.42 -10.15
C ARG A 258 33.83 -8.76 -8.78
N ILE A 259 33.81 -7.42 -8.74
CA ILE A 259 33.62 -6.67 -7.49
C ILE A 259 32.27 -7.01 -6.83
N ALA A 260 31.19 -7.08 -7.61
CA ALA A 260 29.86 -7.44 -7.13
C ALA A 260 29.84 -8.87 -6.56
N THR A 261 30.47 -9.82 -7.28
CA THR A 261 30.57 -11.21 -6.81
C THR A 261 31.33 -11.32 -5.49
N ASP A 262 32.49 -10.66 -5.39
CA ASP A 262 33.30 -10.64 -4.17
C ASP A 262 32.50 -10.00 -2.99
N THR A 263 31.71 -8.97 -3.27
CA THR A 263 30.87 -8.31 -2.27
C THR A 263 29.74 -9.23 -1.78
N VAL A 264 29.04 -9.92 -2.70
CA VAL A 264 27.99 -10.88 -2.34
C VAL A 264 28.56 -12.03 -1.49
N LEU A 265 29.71 -12.60 -1.88
CA LEU A 265 30.33 -13.67 -1.10
C LEU A 265 30.75 -13.18 0.31
N ARG A 266 31.19 -11.96 0.44
CA ARG A 266 31.48 -11.35 1.74
C ARG A 266 30.20 -11.17 2.56
N TRP A 267 29.11 -10.67 1.97
CA TRP A 267 27.81 -10.57 2.67
C TRP A 267 27.31 -11.92 3.17
N ILE A 268 27.43 -12.99 2.36
CA ILE A 268 27.06 -14.34 2.78
C ILE A 268 27.85 -14.79 4.01
N ALA A 269 29.15 -14.47 4.06
CA ALA A 269 29.99 -14.81 5.21
C ALA A 269 29.70 -13.96 6.45
N GLU A 270 29.32 -12.70 6.27
CA GLU A 270 29.01 -11.74 7.35
C GLU A 270 27.56 -11.92 7.88
N HIS A 271 26.62 -12.43 7.06
CA HIS A 271 25.18 -12.57 7.38
C HIS A 271 24.68 -13.99 7.11
N PRO A 272 25.21 -15.00 7.84
CA PRO A 272 24.77 -16.40 7.64
C PRO A 272 23.29 -16.66 8.00
N GLU A 273 22.65 -15.72 8.70
CA GLU A 273 21.22 -15.75 9.04
C GLU A 273 20.30 -15.37 7.88
N ALA A 274 20.85 -14.82 6.77
CA ALA A 274 20.04 -14.32 5.67
C ALA A 274 19.47 -15.47 4.82
N ASP A 275 18.14 -15.44 4.58
CA ASP A 275 17.45 -16.36 3.69
C ASP A 275 17.70 -16.00 2.21
N VAL A 276 17.87 -14.71 1.90
CA VAL A 276 18.04 -14.18 0.53
C VAL A 276 19.01 -13.00 0.51
N PHE A 277 19.87 -12.93 -0.51
CA PHE A 277 20.73 -11.78 -0.77
C PHE A 277 20.29 -11.04 -2.01
N SER A 278 20.12 -9.71 -1.89
CA SER A 278 19.65 -8.88 -3.01
C SER A 278 20.79 -8.39 -3.90
N VAL A 279 20.61 -8.57 -5.22
CA VAL A 279 21.45 -8.02 -6.29
C VAL A 279 20.54 -7.20 -7.19
N ASP A 280 20.20 -6.00 -6.74
CA ASP A 280 19.13 -5.20 -7.29
C ASP A 280 19.64 -3.87 -7.86
N GLN A 281 19.02 -3.42 -8.96
CA GLN A 281 19.23 -2.07 -9.47
C GLN A 281 18.83 -1.00 -8.44
N ASN A 282 19.48 0.17 -8.55
CA ASN A 282 19.10 1.35 -7.76
C ASN A 282 17.72 1.87 -8.19
N ASP A 283 17.04 2.61 -7.30
CA ASP A 283 15.77 3.23 -7.60
C ASP A 283 15.92 4.34 -8.65
N GLY A 284 15.46 4.07 -9.87
CA GLY A 284 15.54 5.01 -11.00
C GLY A 284 15.69 4.36 -12.37
N TYR A 285 15.78 5.22 -13.42
CA TYR A 285 15.67 4.87 -14.84
C TYR A 285 17.00 4.82 -15.61
N GLY A 286 18.14 4.93 -14.98
CA GLY A 286 19.41 5.17 -15.67
C GLY A 286 20.14 3.90 -16.12
N TYR A 287 19.51 2.94 -16.78
CA TYR A 287 20.20 1.77 -17.34
C TYR A 287 21.33 2.15 -18.28
N CYS A 288 22.31 1.25 -18.48
CA CYS A 288 23.52 1.55 -19.23
C CYS A 288 23.29 1.41 -20.74
N GLU A 289 23.53 2.50 -21.49
CA GLU A 289 23.44 2.60 -22.96
C GLU A 289 24.78 2.34 -23.65
N CYS A 290 25.78 1.73 -23.00
CA CYS A 290 27.01 1.40 -23.68
C CYS A 290 26.79 0.31 -24.74
N PRO A 291 27.66 0.20 -25.77
CA PRO A 291 27.43 -0.71 -26.90
C PRO A 291 27.16 -2.16 -26.49
N ASP A 292 27.89 -2.66 -25.47
CA ASP A 292 27.77 -4.06 -25.01
C ASP A 292 26.43 -4.29 -24.26
N CYS A 293 26.02 -3.36 -23.37
CA CYS A 293 24.73 -3.44 -22.69
C CYS A 293 23.59 -3.32 -23.70
N SER A 294 23.64 -2.35 -24.61
CA SER A 294 22.61 -2.16 -25.63
C SER A 294 22.47 -3.36 -26.58
N ALA A 295 23.58 -3.98 -26.98
CA ALA A 295 23.53 -5.18 -27.80
C ALA A 295 22.85 -6.37 -27.12
N LEU A 296 23.05 -6.52 -25.81
CA LEU A 296 22.43 -7.57 -25.03
C LEU A 296 20.93 -7.27 -24.80
N ASP A 297 20.58 -6.02 -24.48
CA ASP A 297 19.20 -5.57 -24.37
C ASP A 297 18.41 -5.79 -25.68
N GLU A 298 19.01 -5.48 -26.83
CA GLU A 298 18.39 -5.70 -28.13
C GLU A 298 18.18 -7.20 -28.43
N ALA A 299 19.16 -8.04 -28.10
CA ALA A 299 19.07 -9.49 -28.27
C ALA A 299 17.95 -10.08 -27.42
N GLU A 300 17.85 -9.67 -26.16
CA GLU A 300 16.85 -10.15 -25.19
C GLU A 300 15.50 -9.42 -25.30
N GLY A 301 15.44 -8.28 -26.01
CA GLY A 301 14.24 -7.46 -26.19
C GLY A 301 13.79 -6.76 -24.92
N SER A 302 14.65 -6.69 -23.90
CA SER A 302 14.39 -6.06 -22.61
C SER A 302 15.68 -5.82 -21.84
N HIS A 303 15.69 -4.78 -20.99
CA HIS A 303 16.79 -4.49 -20.09
C HIS A 303 16.93 -5.52 -18.96
N SER A 304 15.87 -6.26 -18.67
CA SER A 304 15.93 -7.39 -17.72
C SER A 304 16.86 -8.51 -18.20
N GLY A 305 17.06 -8.63 -19.52
CA GLY A 305 18.00 -9.60 -20.09
C GLY A 305 19.42 -9.33 -19.64
N THR A 306 19.89 -8.10 -19.75
CA THR A 306 21.21 -7.65 -19.30
C THR A 306 21.35 -7.78 -17.79
N LEU A 307 20.32 -7.37 -17.01
CA LEU A 307 20.30 -7.52 -15.57
C LEU A 307 20.40 -9.00 -15.15
N LEU A 308 19.56 -9.84 -15.73
CA LEU A 308 19.53 -11.26 -15.38
C LEU A 308 20.80 -12.02 -15.83
N HIS A 309 21.40 -11.64 -16.96
CA HIS A 309 22.69 -12.16 -17.38
C HIS A 309 23.78 -11.89 -16.34
N PHE A 310 23.81 -10.67 -15.79
CA PHE A 310 24.74 -10.27 -14.73
C PHE A 310 24.48 -11.05 -13.41
N VAL A 311 23.22 -11.07 -12.95
CA VAL A 311 22.81 -11.76 -11.72
C VAL A 311 23.08 -13.26 -11.79
N ASN A 312 22.82 -13.90 -12.94
CA ASN A 312 23.06 -15.31 -13.14
C ASN A 312 24.54 -15.70 -12.99
N GLN A 313 25.46 -14.86 -13.47
CA GLN A 313 26.91 -15.12 -13.31
C GLN A 313 27.33 -15.08 -11.84
N ILE A 314 26.77 -14.18 -11.04
CA ILE A 314 26.98 -14.15 -9.58
C ILE A 314 26.34 -15.39 -8.95
N ALA A 315 25.12 -15.75 -9.37
CA ALA A 315 24.38 -16.90 -8.87
C ALA A 315 25.07 -18.23 -9.13
N ASP A 316 25.75 -18.38 -10.27
CA ASP A 316 26.55 -19.57 -10.61
C ASP A 316 27.71 -19.74 -9.61
N VAL A 317 28.43 -18.66 -9.27
CA VAL A 317 29.53 -18.68 -8.30
C VAL A 317 29.02 -18.95 -6.87
N VAL A 318 27.86 -18.37 -6.52
CA VAL A 318 27.23 -18.59 -5.21
C VAL A 318 26.77 -20.04 -5.09
N ALA A 319 26.11 -20.60 -6.09
CA ALA A 319 25.63 -21.99 -6.05
C ALA A 319 26.78 -23.02 -5.90
N GLU A 320 27.96 -22.73 -6.48
CA GLU A 320 29.14 -23.59 -6.32
C GLU A 320 29.65 -23.63 -4.88
N LYS A 321 29.63 -22.49 -4.18
CA LYS A 321 30.22 -22.32 -2.85
C LYS A 321 29.21 -22.45 -1.72
N HIS A 322 27.98 -22.05 -1.96
CA HIS A 322 26.88 -21.94 -1.00
C HIS A 322 25.56 -22.40 -1.64
N PRO A 323 25.35 -23.71 -1.86
CA PRO A 323 24.25 -24.27 -2.65
C PRO A 323 22.85 -23.95 -2.09
N ASP A 324 22.74 -23.67 -0.80
CA ASP A 324 21.47 -23.36 -0.12
C ASP A 324 21.12 -21.87 -0.14
N VAL A 325 22.07 -21.01 -0.60
CA VAL A 325 21.88 -19.56 -0.62
C VAL A 325 21.10 -19.12 -1.87
N ARG A 326 20.13 -18.28 -1.66
CA ARG A 326 19.31 -17.68 -2.72
C ARG A 326 19.69 -16.22 -2.96
N LEU A 327 19.68 -15.81 -4.22
CA LEU A 327 19.76 -14.41 -4.63
C LEU A 327 18.38 -13.91 -5.04
N GLN A 328 18.18 -12.60 -4.94
CA GLN A 328 16.99 -11.90 -5.45
C GLN A 328 17.43 -10.79 -6.39
N THR A 329 16.63 -10.50 -7.41
CA THR A 329 16.73 -9.29 -8.23
C THR A 329 15.34 -8.75 -8.57
N LEU A 330 15.27 -7.44 -8.90
CA LEU A 330 14.00 -6.77 -9.18
C LEU A 330 13.60 -6.89 -10.66
N ALA A 331 12.32 -7.15 -10.90
CA ALA A 331 11.62 -6.80 -12.13
C ALA A 331 10.82 -5.52 -11.88
N TYR A 332 11.46 -4.36 -12.11
CA TYR A 332 10.97 -3.05 -11.70
C TYR A 332 11.38 -1.98 -12.69
N VAL A 333 10.45 -1.09 -13.04
CA VAL A 333 10.70 0.02 -13.95
C VAL A 333 11.27 -0.48 -15.28
N TYR A 334 12.53 -0.21 -15.61
CA TYR A 334 13.13 -0.59 -16.89
C TYR A 334 13.39 -2.11 -17.06
N SER A 335 13.40 -2.88 -15.99
CA SER A 335 13.64 -4.34 -16.00
C SER A 335 12.37 -5.19 -15.82
N GLU A 336 11.20 -4.58 -15.92
CA GLU A 336 9.91 -5.25 -15.67
C GLU A 336 9.54 -6.29 -16.75
N VAL A 337 9.93 -6.03 -18.01
CA VAL A 337 9.64 -6.92 -19.14
C VAL A 337 10.54 -8.16 -19.09
N PRO A 338 9.99 -9.40 -19.11
CA PRO A 338 10.80 -10.61 -19.07
C PRO A 338 11.67 -10.77 -20.34
N PRO A 339 12.89 -11.36 -20.23
CA PRO A 339 13.79 -11.54 -21.36
C PRO A 339 13.35 -12.71 -22.26
N LYS A 340 13.75 -12.65 -23.55
CA LYS A 340 13.41 -13.66 -24.55
C LYS A 340 14.07 -15.02 -24.27
N THR A 341 15.36 -15.05 -24.02
CA THR A 341 16.17 -16.28 -23.99
C THR A 341 16.81 -16.57 -22.64
N VAL A 342 17.29 -15.56 -21.93
CA VAL A 342 17.91 -15.73 -20.61
C VAL A 342 16.85 -16.21 -19.61
N ARG A 343 17.23 -17.13 -18.72
CA ARG A 343 16.38 -17.68 -17.67
C ARG A 343 17.04 -17.49 -16.32
N PRO A 344 16.27 -17.19 -15.25
CA PRO A 344 16.81 -17.18 -13.89
C PRO A 344 17.44 -18.51 -13.53
N ARG A 345 18.56 -18.49 -12.79
CA ARG A 345 19.11 -19.71 -12.17
C ARG A 345 18.17 -20.21 -11.08
N PRO A 346 18.22 -21.52 -10.75
CA PRO A 346 17.34 -22.10 -9.70
C PRO A 346 17.44 -21.42 -8.33
N ASN A 347 18.59 -20.81 -8.02
CA ASN A 347 18.83 -20.05 -6.80
C ASN A 347 18.56 -18.53 -6.95
N VAL A 348 17.92 -18.09 -8.04
CA VAL A 348 17.54 -16.68 -8.27
C VAL A 348 16.04 -16.52 -8.15
N THR A 349 15.61 -15.61 -7.30
CA THR A 349 14.22 -15.18 -7.13
C THR A 349 14.01 -13.84 -7.84
N ILE A 350 12.94 -13.72 -8.60
CA ILE A 350 12.54 -12.47 -9.25
C ILE A 350 11.55 -11.76 -8.33
N ARG A 351 11.88 -10.53 -7.89
CA ARG A 351 10.96 -9.68 -7.14
C ARG A 351 10.29 -8.69 -8.08
N MET A 352 9.04 -8.97 -8.42
CA MET A 352 8.27 -8.14 -9.34
C MET A 352 7.47 -7.09 -8.59
N CYS A 353 7.51 -5.84 -9.07
CA CYS A 353 6.80 -4.72 -8.47
C CYS A 353 5.53 -4.39 -9.25
N HIS A 354 4.40 -4.29 -8.55
CA HIS A 354 3.12 -3.81 -9.11
C HIS A 354 3.07 -2.28 -9.01
N TYR A 355 3.85 -1.58 -9.83
CA TYR A 355 4.13 -0.16 -9.73
C TYR A 355 3.43 0.64 -10.83
N GLU A 356 2.80 1.78 -10.46
CA GLU A 356 2.09 2.70 -11.37
C GLU A 356 0.82 2.13 -12.04
N TYR A 357 0.20 1.09 -11.50
CA TYR A 357 -1.09 0.56 -11.94
C TYR A 357 -2.26 1.08 -11.09
N CYS A 358 -3.47 0.79 -11.50
CA CYS A 358 -4.69 1.21 -10.80
C CYS A 358 -4.79 0.54 -9.42
N GLU A 359 -4.96 1.34 -8.38
CA GLU A 359 -5.18 0.84 -7.01
C GLU A 359 -6.68 0.72 -6.64
N ALA A 360 -7.58 1.30 -7.46
CA ALA A 360 -9.02 1.28 -7.19
C ALA A 360 -9.65 -0.09 -7.38
N HIS A 361 -9.15 -0.87 -8.32
CA HIS A 361 -9.72 -2.15 -8.76
C HIS A 361 -8.72 -3.28 -8.60
N ALA A 362 -9.22 -4.49 -8.39
CA ALA A 362 -8.37 -5.67 -8.40
C ALA A 362 -7.89 -6.01 -9.82
N ILE A 363 -6.76 -6.71 -9.91
CA ILE A 363 -6.24 -7.29 -11.15
C ILE A 363 -7.33 -8.13 -11.83
N GLY A 364 -7.54 -7.88 -13.13
CA GLY A 364 -8.59 -8.52 -13.92
C GLY A 364 -9.95 -7.82 -13.87
N GLN A 365 -10.13 -6.77 -13.05
CA GLN A 365 -11.34 -5.95 -13.03
C GLN A 365 -11.20 -4.62 -13.80
N CYS A 366 -9.99 -4.27 -14.20
CA CYS A 366 -9.65 -3.03 -14.86
C CYS A 366 -8.53 -3.29 -15.89
N ASP A 367 -8.66 -2.73 -17.09
CA ASP A 367 -7.71 -2.86 -18.20
C ASP A 367 -6.33 -2.20 -17.93
N ASP A 368 -6.24 -1.37 -16.89
CA ASP A 368 -4.99 -0.76 -16.47
C ASP A 368 -3.96 -1.80 -15.95
N HIS A 369 -4.42 -2.99 -15.56
CA HIS A 369 -3.58 -4.11 -15.14
C HIS A 369 -3.10 -5.03 -16.26
N ASP A 370 -3.61 -4.89 -17.49
CA ASP A 370 -3.34 -5.84 -18.57
C ASP A 370 -1.84 -6.00 -18.86
N VAL A 371 -1.11 -4.90 -18.81
CA VAL A 371 0.35 -4.88 -19.00
C VAL A 371 1.07 -5.61 -17.88
N PHE A 372 0.66 -5.41 -16.63
CA PHE A 372 1.23 -6.13 -15.49
C PHE A 372 0.96 -7.64 -15.58
N VAL A 373 -0.27 -8.01 -15.93
CA VAL A 373 -0.66 -9.42 -16.11
C VAL A 373 0.20 -10.08 -17.18
N GLU A 374 0.36 -9.44 -18.35
CA GLU A 374 1.22 -9.95 -19.45
C GLU A 374 2.66 -10.19 -18.96
N ARG A 375 3.21 -9.24 -18.19
CA ARG A 375 4.58 -9.32 -17.67
C ARG A 375 4.72 -10.42 -16.62
N LEU A 376 3.79 -10.51 -15.66
CA LEU A 376 3.80 -11.56 -14.64
C LEU A 376 3.64 -12.95 -15.25
N GLU A 377 2.73 -13.13 -16.20
CA GLU A 377 2.60 -14.37 -16.95
C GLU A 377 3.87 -14.71 -17.74
N GLY A 378 4.55 -13.70 -18.29
CA GLY A 378 5.81 -13.87 -18.98
C GLY A 378 6.91 -14.40 -18.04
N TRP A 379 7.05 -13.81 -16.84
CA TRP A 379 7.97 -14.27 -15.80
C TRP A 379 7.60 -15.65 -15.28
N SER A 380 6.31 -15.93 -15.03
CA SER A 380 5.82 -17.24 -14.54
C SER A 380 6.11 -18.41 -15.50
N LYS A 381 6.31 -18.12 -16.79
CA LYS A 381 6.71 -19.13 -17.79
C LYS A 381 8.18 -19.52 -17.71
N ILE A 382 9.01 -18.73 -17.05
CA ILE A 382 10.47 -18.89 -17.04
C ILE A 382 11.07 -19.11 -15.66
N THR A 383 10.28 -18.99 -14.59
CA THR A 383 10.69 -19.29 -13.21
C THR A 383 9.49 -19.61 -12.33
N ASP A 384 9.71 -20.51 -11.34
CA ASP A 384 8.76 -20.84 -10.27
C ASP A 384 9.08 -20.07 -8.96
N SER A 385 10.00 -19.11 -9.01
CA SER A 385 10.46 -18.35 -7.85
C SER A 385 10.27 -16.86 -8.08
N ILE A 386 9.04 -16.40 -7.83
CA ILE A 386 8.64 -15.01 -7.93
C ILE A 386 8.18 -14.52 -6.55
N THR A 387 8.63 -13.35 -6.14
CA THR A 387 8.05 -12.61 -5.03
C THR A 387 7.44 -11.32 -5.56
N ILE A 388 6.39 -10.84 -4.91
CA ILE A 388 5.71 -9.61 -5.31
C ILE A 388 5.99 -8.50 -4.30
N TRP A 389 6.25 -7.31 -4.82
CA TRP A 389 6.16 -6.05 -4.10
C TRP A 389 4.95 -5.30 -4.64
N ASP A 390 3.91 -5.27 -3.85
CA ASP A 390 2.67 -4.59 -4.20
C ASP A 390 2.37 -3.44 -3.24
N TYR A 391 1.57 -2.47 -3.65
CA TYR A 391 1.37 -1.22 -2.95
C TYR A 391 -0.10 -1.05 -2.58
N TYR A 392 -0.38 -0.57 -1.35
CA TYR A 392 -1.75 -0.53 -0.82
C TYR A 392 -2.05 0.75 -0.04
N THR A 393 -1.40 1.86 -0.40
CA THR A 393 -1.58 3.16 0.25
C THR A 393 -1.27 4.30 -0.70
N ASN A 394 -1.72 5.50 -0.35
CA ASN A 394 -1.25 6.71 -1.02
C ASN A 394 -0.02 7.27 -0.28
N PHE A 395 1.15 7.27 -0.92
CA PHE A 395 2.40 7.70 -0.30
C PHE A 395 2.48 9.20 -0.01
N ARG A 396 1.70 10.02 -0.72
CA ARG A 396 1.57 11.46 -0.41
C ARG A 396 0.70 11.69 0.83
N HIS A 397 -0.27 10.79 1.08
CA HIS A 397 -1.36 11.00 2.03
C HIS A 397 -1.75 9.68 2.71
N TYR A 398 -0.92 9.14 3.62
CA TYR A 398 -1.19 7.86 4.30
C TYR A 398 -2.55 7.81 5.02
N LEU A 399 -3.04 8.97 5.46
CA LEU A 399 -4.32 9.06 6.18
C LEU A 399 -5.52 9.31 5.25
N ILE A 400 -5.33 9.55 3.94
CA ILE A 400 -6.48 9.77 3.05
C ILE A 400 -7.33 8.49 2.99
N PRO A 401 -8.67 8.55 2.94
CA PRO A 401 -9.48 7.39 2.60
C PRO A 401 -8.98 6.74 1.30
N TYR A 402 -8.67 5.45 1.35
CA TYR A 402 -8.03 4.73 0.23
C TYR A 402 -8.75 3.40 -0.03
N PRO A 403 -9.88 3.42 -0.76
CA PRO A 403 -10.81 2.29 -0.87
C PRO A 403 -10.36 1.21 -1.87
N ASN A 404 -9.19 0.64 -1.65
CA ASN A 404 -8.60 -0.46 -2.42
C ASN A 404 -8.93 -1.85 -1.85
N PHE A 405 -10.10 -2.02 -1.23
CA PHE A 405 -10.47 -3.28 -0.59
C PHE A 405 -10.52 -4.46 -1.56
N GLU A 406 -10.91 -4.23 -2.83
CA GLU A 406 -10.91 -5.28 -3.85
C GLU A 406 -9.51 -5.81 -4.13
N SER A 407 -8.51 -4.93 -4.22
CA SER A 407 -7.11 -5.32 -4.38
C SER A 407 -6.61 -6.12 -3.17
N VAL A 408 -6.93 -5.68 -1.95
CA VAL A 408 -6.54 -6.36 -0.70
C VAL A 408 -7.05 -7.81 -0.64
N ILE A 409 -8.29 -8.07 -1.07
CA ILE A 409 -8.91 -9.41 -0.95
C ILE A 409 -8.64 -10.32 -2.15
N HIS A 410 -8.32 -9.80 -3.33
CA HIS A 410 -8.18 -10.60 -4.55
C HIS A 410 -6.74 -10.80 -5.02
N HIS A 411 -5.85 -9.80 -4.84
CA HIS A 411 -4.47 -9.88 -5.31
C HIS A 411 -3.69 -11.07 -4.73
N PRO A 412 -3.77 -11.42 -3.42
CA PRO A 412 -3.03 -12.57 -2.90
C PRO A 412 -3.36 -13.88 -3.62
N ARG A 413 -4.64 -14.11 -3.94
CA ARG A 413 -5.05 -15.29 -4.70
C ARG A 413 -4.50 -15.27 -6.12
N PHE A 414 -4.60 -14.14 -6.80
CA PHE A 414 -4.06 -13.99 -8.14
C PHE A 414 -2.55 -14.29 -8.18
N TYR A 415 -1.78 -13.77 -7.24
CA TYR A 415 -0.35 -14.02 -7.14
C TYR A 415 -0.02 -15.50 -6.87
N ALA A 416 -0.73 -16.14 -5.95
CA ALA A 416 -0.55 -17.58 -5.66
C ALA A 416 -0.82 -18.45 -6.90
N GLU A 417 -1.76 -18.08 -7.75
CA GLU A 417 -2.08 -18.77 -9.00
C GLU A 417 -1.03 -18.52 -10.12
N HIS A 418 -0.04 -17.60 -9.89
CA HIS A 418 1.02 -17.24 -10.85
C HIS A 418 2.44 -17.51 -10.33
N ASN A 419 2.67 -18.60 -9.61
CA ASN A 419 3.98 -19.03 -9.09
C ASN A 419 4.65 -18.04 -8.11
N CYS A 420 3.87 -17.14 -7.49
CA CYS A 420 4.43 -16.22 -6.52
C CYS A 420 4.54 -16.90 -5.15
N ILE A 421 5.77 -16.95 -4.62
CA ILE A 421 6.11 -17.62 -3.36
C ILE A 421 6.28 -16.65 -2.19
N GLY A 422 6.11 -15.34 -2.40
CA GLY A 422 6.25 -14.33 -1.37
C GLY A 422 5.53 -13.04 -1.75
N LEU A 423 5.01 -12.34 -0.73
CA LEU A 423 4.31 -11.07 -0.90
C LEU A 423 4.76 -10.06 0.15
N PHE A 424 5.29 -8.94 -0.34
CA PHE A 424 5.49 -7.70 0.40
C PHE A 424 4.37 -6.72 0.02
N ALA A 425 3.40 -6.56 0.90
CA ALA A 425 2.27 -5.64 0.71
C ALA A 425 2.58 -4.31 1.38
N GLN A 426 3.15 -3.36 0.62
CA GLN A 426 3.56 -2.08 1.16
C GLN A 426 2.36 -1.19 1.47
N GLY A 427 2.12 -1.02 2.76
CA GLY A 427 1.13 -0.09 3.29
C GLY A 427 1.76 1.21 3.79
N ASN A 428 1.15 1.77 4.80
CA ASN A 428 1.50 3.05 5.41
C ASN A 428 2.53 2.91 6.54
N ASN A 429 3.55 2.07 6.36
CA ASN A 429 4.51 1.88 7.42
C ASN A 429 5.49 3.05 7.54
N VAL A 430 5.46 3.65 8.71
CA VAL A 430 6.55 4.45 9.22
C VAL A 430 6.86 3.96 10.63
N ARG A 431 7.31 2.73 10.74
CA ARG A 431 7.65 2.09 12.02
C ARG A 431 6.50 2.25 13.05
N GLU A 432 6.87 2.47 14.32
CA GLU A 432 5.92 2.56 15.45
C GLU A 432 5.00 3.79 15.42
N HIS A 433 5.30 4.80 14.60
CA HIS A 433 4.63 6.11 14.60
C HIS A 433 3.81 6.39 13.35
N GLY A 434 3.71 5.43 12.43
CA GLY A 434 2.87 5.52 11.26
C GLY A 434 1.38 5.41 11.58
N GLY A 435 0.55 5.96 10.72
CA GLY A 435 -0.89 5.79 10.77
C GLY A 435 -1.47 5.81 9.36
N GLY A 436 -2.55 5.08 9.14
CA GLY A 436 -3.22 5.02 7.86
C GLY A 436 -4.66 4.56 8.01
N GLU A 437 -5.40 4.76 6.95
CA GLU A 437 -6.80 4.35 6.90
C GLU A 437 -6.91 2.84 7.01
N PHE A 438 -7.60 2.37 8.06
CA PHE A 438 -7.82 0.94 8.36
C PHE A 438 -6.56 0.07 8.32
N SER A 439 -5.41 0.57 8.78
CA SER A 439 -4.14 -0.16 8.73
C SER A 439 -4.22 -1.52 9.42
N ALA A 440 -4.84 -1.60 10.61
CA ALA A 440 -5.01 -2.85 11.35
C ALA A 440 -5.88 -3.87 10.60
N LEU A 441 -6.97 -3.43 9.99
CA LEU A 441 -7.83 -4.28 9.16
C LEU A 441 -7.04 -4.89 8.00
N ARG A 442 -6.31 -4.04 7.25
CA ARG A 442 -5.51 -4.50 6.11
C ARG A 442 -4.40 -5.46 6.53
N ALA A 443 -3.65 -5.11 7.58
CA ALA A 443 -2.59 -5.99 8.10
C ALA A 443 -3.12 -7.37 8.49
N TRP A 444 -4.27 -7.42 9.18
CA TRP A 444 -4.87 -8.67 9.62
C TRP A 444 -5.42 -9.49 8.44
N VAL A 445 -6.16 -8.87 7.51
CA VAL A 445 -6.70 -9.55 6.32
C VAL A 445 -5.57 -10.10 5.46
N PHE A 446 -4.51 -9.32 5.21
CA PHE A 446 -3.33 -9.82 4.49
C PHE A 446 -2.68 -11.01 5.19
N ALA A 447 -2.52 -10.97 6.52
CA ALA A 447 -1.94 -12.09 7.26
C ALA A 447 -2.72 -13.39 7.04
N GLN A 448 -4.07 -13.31 7.00
CA GLN A 448 -4.91 -14.47 6.73
C GLN A 448 -4.77 -14.95 5.27
N LEU A 449 -4.82 -14.02 4.31
CA LEU A 449 -4.77 -14.34 2.88
C LEU A 449 -3.36 -14.74 2.41
N MET A 450 -2.30 -14.24 3.04
CA MET A 450 -0.93 -14.68 2.76
C MET A 450 -0.67 -16.09 3.29
N TRP A 451 -1.39 -16.53 4.31
CA TRP A 451 -1.36 -17.92 4.75
C TRP A 451 -2.19 -18.82 3.83
N ASN A 452 -3.44 -18.45 3.57
CA ASN A 452 -4.35 -19.15 2.68
C ASN A 452 -5.14 -18.15 1.81
N PRO A 453 -4.74 -17.92 0.56
CA PRO A 453 -5.35 -16.93 -0.34
C PRO A 453 -6.74 -17.34 -0.87
N TYR A 454 -7.19 -18.54 -0.59
CA TYR A 454 -8.49 -19.06 -1.03
C TYR A 454 -9.61 -18.82 -0.02
N GLN A 455 -9.33 -18.16 1.10
CA GLN A 455 -10.35 -17.72 2.05
C GLN A 455 -11.25 -16.63 1.44
N ASP A 456 -12.47 -16.52 1.95
CA ASP A 456 -13.37 -15.43 1.58
C ASP A 456 -12.90 -14.12 2.23
N GLY A 457 -12.32 -13.23 1.43
CA GLY A 457 -11.79 -11.95 1.90
C GLY A 457 -12.88 -11.01 2.45
N ASN A 458 -14.11 -11.07 1.93
CA ASN A 458 -15.22 -10.30 2.48
C ASN A 458 -15.61 -10.80 3.87
N ALA A 459 -15.72 -12.11 4.04
CA ALA A 459 -15.97 -12.71 5.35
C ALA A 459 -14.88 -12.35 6.38
N LEU A 460 -13.61 -12.24 5.95
CA LEU A 460 -12.52 -11.78 6.81
C LEU A 460 -12.71 -10.31 7.22
N ILE A 461 -13.09 -9.43 6.28
CA ILE A 461 -13.39 -8.02 6.60
C ILE A 461 -14.54 -7.93 7.61
N ASP A 462 -15.63 -8.65 7.37
CA ASP A 462 -16.80 -8.66 8.24
C ASP A 462 -16.42 -9.20 9.65
N GLU A 463 -15.68 -10.32 9.71
CA GLU A 463 -15.19 -10.88 10.98
C GLU A 463 -14.35 -9.86 11.77
N PHE A 464 -13.44 -9.15 11.11
CA PHE A 464 -12.64 -8.12 11.76
C PHE A 464 -13.51 -6.97 12.28
N VAL A 465 -14.39 -6.44 11.42
CA VAL A 465 -15.24 -5.30 11.76
C VAL A 465 -16.14 -5.62 12.95
N ASP A 466 -16.80 -6.78 12.94
CA ASP A 466 -17.69 -7.21 14.03
C ASP A 466 -16.96 -7.34 15.38
N ASN A 467 -15.76 -7.94 15.38
CA ASN A 467 -15.06 -8.22 16.63
C ASN A 467 -14.23 -7.02 17.15
N VAL A 468 -13.79 -6.11 16.26
CA VAL A 468 -13.00 -4.93 16.66
C VAL A 468 -13.88 -3.75 17.02
N TYR A 469 -15.00 -3.57 16.31
CA TYR A 469 -15.88 -2.42 16.48
C TYR A 469 -17.21 -2.73 17.19
N GLY A 470 -17.55 -3.99 17.43
CA GLY A 470 -18.71 -4.41 18.24
C GLY A 470 -20.00 -3.63 17.95
N PRO A 471 -20.58 -2.87 18.91
CA PRO A 471 -21.78 -2.09 18.66
C PRO A 471 -21.67 -1.03 17.56
N ALA A 472 -20.47 -0.58 17.23
CA ALA A 472 -20.22 0.38 16.14
C ALA A 472 -20.04 -0.30 14.77
N ALA A 473 -19.87 -1.62 14.73
CA ALA A 473 -19.58 -2.41 13.53
C ALA A 473 -20.54 -2.14 12.36
N PRO A 474 -21.86 -2.05 12.53
CA PRO A 474 -22.77 -1.81 11.40
C PRO A 474 -22.50 -0.50 10.66
N TYR A 475 -22.08 0.55 11.35
CA TYR A 475 -21.77 1.85 10.76
C TYR A 475 -20.42 1.85 10.07
N ILE A 476 -19.44 1.13 10.61
CA ILE A 476 -18.13 0.94 9.98
C ILE A 476 -18.27 0.10 8.70
N ALA A 477 -19.06 -0.98 8.72
CA ALA A 477 -19.34 -1.79 7.54
C ALA A 477 -20.04 -0.97 6.44
N GLU A 478 -21.01 -0.12 6.81
CA GLU A 478 -21.69 0.78 5.86
C GLU A 478 -20.73 1.81 5.27
N TYR A 479 -19.79 2.35 6.07
CA TYR A 479 -18.72 3.22 5.54
C TYR A 479 -17.79 2.49 4.56
N ILE A 480 -17.35 1.27 4.87
CA ILE A 480 -16.53 0.47 3.96
C ILE A 480 -17.27 0.23 2.64
N GLN A 481 -18.57 -0.09 2.71
CA GLN A 481 -19.39 -0.27 1.52
C GLN A 481 -19.55 1.04 0.72
N LEU A 482 -19.78 2.18 1.41
CA LEU A 482 -19.82 3.51 0.78
C LEU A 482 -18.51 3.80 0.03
N ALA A 483 -17.37 3.52 0.64
CA ALA A 483 -16.06 3.74 0.06
C ALA A 483 -15.79 2.84 -1.17
N ARG A 484 -16.16 1.56 -1.10
CA ARG A 484 -16.08 0.61 -2.24
C ARG A 484 -16.95 1.05 -3.42
N GLU A 485 -18.20 1.45 -3.16
CA GLU A 485 -19.11 1.92 -4.22
C GLU A 485 -18.60 3.20 -4.89
N ALA A 486 -17.92 4.08 -4.16
CA ALA A 486 -17.38 5.33 -4.70
C ALA A 486 -16.29 5.12 -5.76
N VAL A 487 -15.57 3.99 -5.74
CA VAL A 487 -14.49 3.67 -6.69
C VAL A 487 -14.86 2.57 -7.69
N LYS A 488 -16.04 1.99 -7.59
CA LYS A 488 -16.52 0.92 -8.46
C LYS A 488 -16.61 1.26 -9.98
N PRO A 489 -16.91 2.52 -10.40
CA PRO A 489 -16.91 2.84 -11.82
C PRO A 489 -15.54 2.60 -12.46
N ALA A 490 -15.50 1.91 -13.60
CA ALA A 490 -14.26 1.58 -14.34
C ALA A 490 -13.45 2.81 -14.77
N SER A 491 -14.06 4.00 -14.81
CA SER A 491 -13.37 5.27 -15.05
C SER A 491 -12.66 5.83 -13.80
N MET A 492 -12.94 5.27 -12.61
CA MET A 492 -12.34 5.70 -11.36
C MET A 492 -10.99 5.01 -11.19
N ARG A 493 -9.91 5.75 -11.41
CA ARG A 493 -8.54 5.25 -11.27
C ARG A 493 -7.76 6.17 -10.37
N PHE A 494 -6.91 5.62 -9.55
CA PHE A 494 -5.93 6.37 -8.78
C PHE A 494 -4.66 5.54 -8.56
N SER A 495 -3.54 6.24 -8.48
CA SER A 495 -2.24 5.64 -8.23
C SER A 495 -1.81 5.83 -6.77
N ILE A 496 -0.72 5.19 -6.42
CA ILE A 496 -0.07 5.32 -5.11
C ILE A 496 0.45 6.74 -4.80
N PHE A 497 0.54 7.62 -5.80
CA PHE A 497 0.94 9.03 -5.63
C PHE A 497 -0.18 10.01 -6.03
N ALA A 498 -1.43 9.55 -6.05
CA ALA A 498 -2.57 10.39 -6.46
C ALA A 498 -2.66 11.66 -5.61
N SER A 499 -2.74 12.81 -6.29
CA SER A 499 -2.97 14.12 -5.68
C SER A 499 -4.45 14.29 -5.30
N LEU A 500 -4.77 15.34 -4.54
CA LEU A 500 -6.16 15.65 -4.16
C LEU A 500 -7.08 15.88 -5.38
N GLU A 501 -6.55 16.41 -6.48
CA GLU A 501 -7.30 16.60 -7.72
C GLU A 501 -7.64 15.26 -8.38
N GLN A 502 -6.73 14.30 -8.32
CA GLN A 502 -6.89 12.96 -8.90
C GLN A 502 -7.79 12.04 -8.07
N ILE A 503 -7.93 12.30 -6.76
CA ILE A 503 -8.79 11.52 -5.84
C ILE A 503 -10.25 11.96 -5.97
N SER A 504 -10.86 11.77 -7.15
CA SER A 504 -12.16 12.33 -7.51
C SER A 504 -13.35 11.72 -6.75
N TYR A 505 -13.21 10.54 -6.15
CA TYR A 505 -14.25 9.92 -5.32
C TYR A 505 -14.50 10.63 -3.99
N LEU A 506 -13.55 11.40 -3.46
CA LEU A 506 -13.75 12.20 -2.25
C LEU A 506 -14.55 13.47 -2.58
N THR A 507 -15.85 13.33 -2.76
CA THR A 507 -16.77 14.46 -2.96
C THR A 507 -17.26 15.01 -1.61
N PRO A 508 -17.79 16.25 -1.55
CA PRO A 508 -18.45 16.75 -0.33
C PRO A 508 -19.55 15.79 0.18
N ASP A 509 -20.41 15.26 -0.71
CA ASP A 509 -21.46 14.28 -0.37
C ASP A 509 -20.87 13.00 0.25
N PHE A 510 -19.79 12.45 -0.34
CA PHE A 510 -19.10 11.30 0.22
C PHE A 510 -18.65 11.56 1.65
N LEU A 511 -17.96 12.70 1.88
CA LEU A 511 -17.44 13.04 3.21
C LEU A 511 -18.56 13.32 4.21
N ASP A 512 -19.67 13.97 3.79
CA ASP A 512 -20.82 14.22 4.67
C ASP A 512 -21.50 12.92 5.10
N ARG A 513 -21.68 11.98 4.18
CA ARG A 513 -22.22 10.65 4.47
C ARG A 513 -21.29 9.85 5.37
N ALA A 514 -19.97 9.91 5.13
CA ALA A 514 -18.97 9.25 5.95
C ALA A 514 -18.96 9.82 7.39
N ASP A 515 -18.95 11.16 7.57
CA ASP A 515 -19.07 11.79 8.89
C ASP A 515 -20.32 11.32 9.63
N ALA A 516 -21.48 11.31 8.96
CA ALA A 516 -22.75 10.89 9.58
C ALA A 516 -22.72 9.42 10.05
N LEU A 517 -21.99 8.55 9.35
CA LEU A 517 -21.78 7.16 9.77
C LEU A 517 -20.84 7.07 10.97
N PHE A 518 -19.72 7.79 10.96
CA PHE A 518 -18.79 7.82 12.08
C PHE A 518 -19.38 8.47 13.33
N GLU A 519 -20.19 9.52 13.22
CA GLU A 519 -20.93 10.09 14.34
C GLU A 519 -21.85 9.06 15.01
N LYS A 520 -22.56 8.23 14.23
CA LYS A 520 -23.35 7.13 14.75
C LYS A 520 -22.48 6.04 15.40
N ALA A 521 -21.34 5.71 14.79
CA ALA A 521 -20.39 4.75 15.32
C ALA A 521 -19.81 5.21 16.66
N GLU A 522 -19.40 6.48 16.78
CA GLU A 522 -18.92 7.09 18.03
C GLU A 522 -20.02 7.10 19.10
N ALA A 523 -21.26 7.41 18.72
CA ALA A 523 -22.39 7.37 19.66
C ALA A 523 -22.66 5.96 20.18
N ALA A 524 -22.54 4.93 19.32
CA ALA A 524 -22.66 3.52 19.71
C ALA A 524 -21.50 3.04 20.62
N ALA A 525 -20.32 3.64 20.47
CA ALA A 525 -19.11 3.34 21.25
C ALA A 525 -19.02 4.12 22.58
N LYS A 526 -19.89 5.09 22.86
CA LYS A 526 -19.76 6.07 23.96
C LYS A 526 -19.62 5.44 25.36
N GLY A 527 -20.12 4.22 25.57
CA GLY A 527 -20.06 3.49 26.84
C GLY A 527 -18.75 2.75 27.07
N ASP A 528 -17.89 2.62 26.07
CA ASP A 528 -16.63 1.90 26.09
C ASP A 528 -15.50 2.83 25.57
N PRO A 529 -14.64 3.35 26.46
CA PRO A 529 -13.58 4.28 26.07
C PRO A 529 -12.58 3.70 25.07
N ASP A 530 -12.26 2.41 25.16
CA ASP A 530 -11.31 1.77 24.25
C ASP A 530 -11.94 1.54 22.87
N LEU A 531 -13.20 1.15 22.83
CA LEU A 531 -13.96 1.08 21.58
C LEU A 531 -14.09 2.47 20.94
N LEU A 532 -14.44 3.50 21.72
CA LEU A 532 -14.55 4.87 21.21
C LEU A 532 -13.21 5.35 20.60
N ARG A 533 -12.10 5.08 21.25
CA ARG A 533 -10.77 5.41 20.69
C ARG A 533 -10.51 4.72 19.35
N ARG A 534 -10.87 3.42 19.21
CA ARG A 534 -10.75 2.69 17.92
C ARG A 534 -11.64 3.30 16.83
N VAL A 535 -12.86 3.67 17.17
CA VAL A 535 -13.79 4.32 16.23
C VAL A 535 -13.24 5.69 15.81
N GLN A 536 -12.72 6.50 16.73
CA GLN A 536 -12.10 7.79 16.43
C GLN A 536 -10.86 7.65 15.55
N LEU A 537 -10.08 6.59 15.72
CA LEU A 537 -8.98 6.28 14.80
C LEU A 537 -9.48 5.96 13.38
N ALA A 538 -10.57 5.22 13.26
CA ALA A 538 -11.19 4.93 11.98
C ALA A 538 -11.82 6.18 11.32
N HIS A 539 -12.26 7.17 12.10
CA HIS A 539 -12.79 8.46 11.62
C HIS A 539 -11.70 9.45 11.18
N LEU A 540 -10.46 9.30 11.68
CA LEU A 540 -9.33 10.20 11.42
C LEU A 540 -9.11 10.52 9.92
N PRO A 541 -9.22 9.55 8.98
CA PRO A 541 -9.08 9.79 7.55
C PRO A 541 -10.04 10.83 6.98
N ILE A 542 -11.27 10.85 7.47
CA ILE A 542 -12.29 11.82 7.03
C ILE A 542 -11.93 13.22 7.51
N HIS A 543 -11.54 13.36 8.77
CA HIS A 543 -11.03 14.64 9.30
C HIS A 543 -9.83 15.14 8.50
N TYR A 544 -8.87 14.25 8.20
CA TYR A 544 -7.69 14.59 7.40
C TYR A 544 -8.07 15.05 5.99
N ALA A 545 -8.94 14.31 5.30
CA ALA A 545 -9.41 14.66 3.95
C ALA A 545 -10.06 16.04 3.93
N ARG A 546 -10.95 16.34 4.89
CA ARG A 546 -11.59 17.66 5.02
C ARG A 546 -10.58 18.78 5.22
N LEU A 547 -9.61 18.58 6.10
CA LEU A 547 -8.56 19.56 6.38
C LEU A 547 -7.65 19.79 5.16
N GLN A 548 -7.35 18.74 4.40
CA GLN A 548 -6.57 18.86 3.16
C GLN A 548 -7.31 19.68 2.10
N PHE A 549 -8.62 19.40 1.87
CA PHE A 549 -9.41 20.20 0.96
C PHE A 549 -9.59 21.64 1.44
N TYR A 550 -9.72 21.87 2.75
CA TYR A 550 -9.77 23.21 3.34
C TYR A 550 -8.50 24.03 3.04
N LEU A 551 -7.33 23.42 3.15
CA LEU A 551 -6.04 24.04 2.84
C LEU A 551 -5.93 24.51 1.38
N VAL A 552 -6.52 23.79 0.47
CA VAL A 552 -6.51 24.13 -0.98
C VAL A 552 -7.75 24.92 -1.42
N GLY A 553 -8.55 25.42 -0.48
CA GLY A 553 -9.68 26.32 -0.75
C GLY A 553 -10.99 25.62 -1.12
N GLY A 554 -11.15 24.36 -0.79
CA GLY A 554 -12.38 23.60 -0.98
C GLY A 554 -13.44 23.94 0.08
N ALA A 555 -14.12 25.09 -0.04
CA ALA A 555 -15.09 25.59 0.94
C ALA A 555 -16.29 24.62 1.13
N ASP A 556 -16.70 23.91 0.10
CA ASP A 556 -17.78 22.93 0.16
C ASP A 556 -17.40 21.66 0.96
N TYR A 557 -16.10 21.41 1.14
CA TYR A 557 -15.58 20.27 1.90
C TYR A 557 -15.52 20.54 3.40
N LEU A 558 -15.19 21.77 3.79
CA LEU A 558 -15.10 22.20 5.19
C LEU A 558 -15.26 23.71 5.29
N SER A 559 -16.32 24.15 5.99
CA SER A 559 -16.50 25.58 6.25
C SER A 559 -15.50 26.09 7.27
N ARG A 560 -15.18 27.39 7.18
CA ARG A 560 -14.29 28.10 8.11
C ARG A 560 -14.75 28.02 9.57
N GLU A 561 -16.06 27.96 9.79
CA GLU A 561 -16.65 27.82 11.12
C GLU A 561 -16.38 26.43 11.73
N ARG A 562 -16.47 25.35 10.91
CA ARG A 562 -16.26 23.97 11.36
C ARG A 562 -14.78 23.57 11.48
N ALA A 563 -13.88 24.23 10.73
CA ALA A 563 -12.48 23.87 10.65
C ALA A 563 -11.76 23.75 12.01
N PRO A 564 -11.97 24.65 13.01
CA PRO A 564 -11.34 24.52 14.32
C PRO A 564 -11.72 23.24 15.06
N ALA A 565 -12.99 22.83 15.00
CA ALA A 565 -13.46 21.62 15.67
C ALA A 565 -12.92 20.34 15.01
N VAL A 566 -12.88 20.32 13.67
CA VAL A 566 -12.29 19.19 12.92
C VAL A 566 -10.77 19.10 13.19
N LEU A 567 -10.06 20.23 13.23
CA LEU A 567 -8.64 20.26 13.56
C LEU A 567 -8.36 19.78 14.99
N GLU A 568 -9.22 20.13 15.95
CA GLU A 568 -9.09 19.65 17.33
C GLU A 568 -9.29 18.13 17.41
N ALA A 569 -10.34 17.59 16.74
CA ALA A 569 -10.58 16.16 16.68
C ALA A 569 -9.40 15.41 16.04
N PHE A 570 -8.92 15.90 14.89
CA PHE A 570 -7.74 15.38 14.20
C PHE A 570 -6.52 15.35 15.13
N THR A 571 -6.14 16.47 15.72
CA THR A 571 -4.93 16.57 16.56
C THR A 571 -5.02 15.73 17.82
N ARG A 572 -6.19 15.63 18.43
CA ARG A 572 -6.44 14.75 19.58
C ARG A 572 -6.22 13.30 19.21
N THR A 573 -6.83 12.82 18.12
CA THR A 573 -6.71 11.43 17.68
C THR A 573 -5.26 11.09 17.30
N MET A 574 -4.57 11.97 16.57
CA MET A 574 -3.14 11.80 16.24
C MET A 574 -2.29 11.60 17.50
N ARG A 575 -2.48 12.44 18.52
CA ARG A 575 -1.77 12.36 19.79
C ARG A 575 -2.11 11.08 20.55
N ASP A 576 -3.40 10.75 20.70
CA ASP A 576 -3.88 9.64 21.52
C ASP A 576 -3.43 8.28 20.93
N HIS A 577 -3.17 8.22 19.62
CA HIS A 577 -2.64 7.07 18.92
C HIS A 577 -1.14 7.19 18.57
N GLN A 578 -0.45 8.24 19.04
CA GLN A 578 0.98 8.46 18.81
C GLN A 578 1.38 8.46 17.32
N ILE A 579 0.47 8.91 16.44
CA ILE A 579 0.75 9.02 15.02
C ILE A 579 1.54 10.31 14.79
N LYS A 580 2.76 10.20 14.25
CA LYS A 580 3.67 11.31 13.99
C LYS A 580 3.91 11.54 12.50
N GLN A 581 3.56 10.57 11.66
CA GLN A 581 3.81 10.63 10.23
C GLN A 581 2.57 10.19 9.44
N PHE A 582 2.24 10.93 8.38
CA PHE A 582 1.06 10.74 7.56
C PHE A 582 1.33 10.82 6.04
N GLY A 583 2.58 10.64 5.63
CA GLY A 583 3.06 10.53 4.26
C GLY A 583 4.54 10.17 4.24
N GLU A 584 5.03 9.62 3.14
CA GLU A 584 6.38 9.06 3.03
C GLU A 584 7.49 10.11 3.22
N GLN A 585 7.27 11.33 2.71
CA GLN A 585 8.27 12.41 2.73
C GLN A 585 8.15 13.34 3.93
N PHE A 586 7.23 13.07 4.86
CA PHE A 586 6.98 13.94 6.01
C PHE A 586 7.83 13.52 7.22
N GLY A 587 8.60 14.49 7.77
CA GLY A 587 9.34 14.32 9.02
C GLY A 587 8.46 14.48 10.27
N GLU A 588 9.07 14.38 11.45
CA GLU A 588 8.36 14.49 12.75
C GLU A 588 7.67 15.85 12.96
N ASP A 589 8.17 16.92 12.33
CA ASP A 589 7.60 18.27 12.43
C ASP A 589 6.37 18.49 11.52
N ALA A 590 6.12 17.59 10.58
CA ALA A 590 5.08 17.74 9.56
C ALA A 590 3.67 17.93 10.15
N ILE A 591 3.38 17.34 11.31
CA ILE A 591 2.08 17.52 11.98
C ILE A 591 1.96 18.96 12.51
N SER A 592 3.03 19.49 13.11
CA SER A 592 3.05 20.86 13.60
C SER A 592 2.84 21.84 12.45
N ASP A 593 3.57 21.65 11.36
CA ASP A 593 3.47 22.47 10.16
C ASP A 593 2.09 22.38 9.51
N PHE A 594 1.53 21.19 9.44
CA PHE A 594 0.16 20.99 8.95
C PHE A 594 -0.87 21.71 9.82
N VAL A 595 -0.78 21.58 11.14
CA VAL A 595 -1.67 22.28 12.09
C VAL A 595 -1.55 23.80 11.96
N GLN A 596 -0.33 24.32 11.83
CA GLN A 596 -0.12 25.77 11.63
C GLN A 596 -0.68 26.21 10.27
N SER A 597 -0.47 25.44 9.22
CA SER A 597 -1.01 25.74 7.89
C SER A 597 -2.54 25.80 7.91
N VAL A 598 -3.21 24.84 8.58
CA VAL A 598 -4.68 24.88 8.72
C VAL A 598 -5.15 26.09 9.49
N LYS A 599 -4.48 26.47 10.60
CA LYS A 599 -4.83 27.66 11.39
C LYS A 599 -4.63 28.96 10.61
N ALA A 600 -3.64 28.97 9.72
CA ALA A 600 -3.26 30.11 8.90
C ALA A 600 -3.89 30.09 7.51
N ALA A 601 -4.76 29.10 7.22
CA ALA A 601 -5.33 28.92 5.89
C ALA A 601 -6.04 30.19 5.40
N PRO A 602 -5.70 30.69 4.19
CA PRO A 602 -6.34 31.87 3.62
C PRO A 602 -7.78 31.56 3.20
N GLU A 603 -8.52 32.63 2.91
CA GLU A 603 -9.81 32.52 2.25
C GLU A 603 -9.62 32.62 0.74
N TYR A 604 -9.87 31.55 0.01
CA TYR A 604 -9.81 31.57 -1.45
C TYR A 604 -11.09 32.14 -2.04
N ILE A 605 -10.93 32.97 -3.04
CA ILE A 605 -12.01 33.61 -3.77
C ILE A 605 -12.16 32.95 -5.12
N THR A 606 -13.31 32.32 -5.34
CA THR A 606 -13.59 31.54 -6.56
C THR A 606 -14.81 32.03 -7.34
N ASP A 607 -15.59 32.95 -6.82
CA ASP A 607 -16.77 33.52 -7.48
C ASP A 607 -16.38 34.69 -8.42
N TRP A 608 -15.97 34.33 -9.62
CA TRP A 608 -15.50 35.24 -10.65
C TRP A 608 -16.41 35.24 -11.88
N LYS A 609 -16.47 36.40 -12.58
CA LYS A 609 -16.91 36.45 -13.97
C LYS A 609 -15.68 36.39 -14.86
N LEU A 610 -15.72 35.50 -15.86
CA LEU A 610 -14.62 35.22 -16.75
C LEU A 610 -14.92 35.69 -18.19
N LEU A 611 -13.89 36.17 -18.87
CA LEU A 611 -13.96 36.59 -20.28
C LEU A 611 -12.69 36.16 -21.01
N GLY A 612 -12.83 35.51 -22.16
CA GLY A 612 -11.73 35.08 -23.01
C GLY A 612 -12.15 33.90 -23.90
N PRO A 613 -11.20 33.33 -24.68
CA PRO A 613 -9.79 33.77 -24.79
C PRO A 613 -9.63 34.95 -25.75
N PHE A 614 -8.69 35.84 -25.46
CA PHE A 614 -8.13 36.80 -26.42
C PHE A 614 -6.79 36.26 -26.96
N ASP A 615 -6.35 36.80 -28.10
CA ASP A 615 -5.11 36.37 -28.77
C ASP A 615 -3.86 36.58 -27.87
N ASN A 616 -2.98 35.56 -27.85
CA ASN A 616 -1.69 35.60 -27.14
C ASN A 616 -0.53 35.12 -28.03
N THR A 617 -0.66 35.28 -29.35
CA THR A 617 0.40 34.89 -30.28
C THR A 617 1.72 35.55 -29.91
N ASP A 618 2.79 34.78 -29.85
CA ASP A 618 4.13 35.19 -29.40
C ASP A 618 4.17 35.91 -28.04
N ARG A 619 3.18 35.62 -27.18
CA ARG A 619 2.98 36.28 -25.88
C ARG A 619 2.74 37.80 -25.95
N ALA A 620 2.33 38.29 -27.11
CA ALA A 620 2.04 39.71 -27.29
C ALA A 620 0.77 40.13 -26.52
N GLY A 621 -0.18 39.23 -26.37
CA GLY A 621 -1.44 39.45 -25.67
C GLY A 621 -1.26 39.87 -24.21
N PHE A 622 -0.18 39.44 -23.50
CA PHE A 622 0.10 39.91 -22.15
C PHE A 622 0.26 41.43 -22.06
N ASP A 623 0.95 42.05 -23.01
CA ASP A 623 1.22 43.50 -23.06
C ASP A 623 0.16 44.26 -23.84
N THR A 624 -0.71 43.58 -24.61
CA THR A 624 -1.79 44.22 -25.39
C THR A 624 -2.95 44.59 -24.51
N ALA A 625 -3.36 45.86 -24.51
CA ALA A 625 -4.54 46.29 -23.79
C ALA A 625 -5.81 45.87 -24.54
N TYR A 626 -6.59 44.97 -23.99
CA TYR A 626 -7.91 44.59 -24.46
C TYR A 626 -9.02 45.42 -23.84
N PRO A 627 -10.23 45.47 -24.46
CA PRO A 627 -11.30 46.35 -24.02
C PRO A 627 -11.64 46.36 -22.52
N PRO A 628 -11.62 45.23 -21.78
CA PRO A 628 -11.91 45.24 -20.34
C PRO A 628 -10.98 46.13 -19.49
N GLU A 629 -9.76 46.41 -19.94
CA GLU A 629 -8.82 47.29 -19.24
C GLU A 629 -9.23 48.78 -19.33
N SER A 630 -10.01 49.15 -20.34
CA SER A 630 -10.52 50.51 -20.53
C SER A 630 -11.86 50.77 -19.84
N GLY A 631 -12.57 49.68 -19.48
CA GLY A 631 -13.86 49.75 -18.78
C GLY A 631 -14.59 48.41 -18.83
N ILE A 632 -15.24 48.09 -17.73
CA ILE A 632 -16.00 46.85 -17.59
C ILE A 632 -17.45 47.04 -18.04
N ASP A 633 -17.83 46.35 -19.09
CA ASP A 633 -19.23 46.18 -19.53
C ASP A 633 -19.55 44.68 -19.53
N LEU A 634 -20.34 44.24 -18.57
CA LEU A 634 -20.67 42.84 -18.37
C LEU A 634 -21.66 42.27 -19.42
N GLU A 635 -22.36 43.15 -20.13
CA GLU A 635 -23.33 42.78 -21.18
C GLU A 635 -22.68 42.83 -22.57
N ALA A 636 -21.49 43.41 -22.71
CA ALA A 636 -20.83 43.54 -23.98
C ALA A 636 -20.38 42.20 -24.57
N SER A 637 -20.27 42.18 -25.90
CA SER A 637 -19.68 41.10 -26.69
C SER A 637 -18.34 41.55 -27.25
N TYR A 638 -17.36 40.66 -27.26
CA TYR A 638 -16.00 40.97 -27.73
C TYR A 638 -15.60 39.90 -28.81
N THR A 639 -14.58 40.21 -29.59
CA THR A 639 -13.98 39.28 -30.55
C THR A 639 -12.88 38.49 -29.85
N GLY A 640 -12.98 37.16 -29.80
CA GLY A 640 -12.00 36.24 -29.25
C GLY A 640 -10.83 35.96 -30.20
N ALA A 641 -9.89 35.11 -29.71
CA ALA A 641 -8.65 34.78 -30.43
C ALA A 641 -8.83 34.15 -31.79
N GLY A 642 -9.85 33.33 -31.98
CA GLY A 642 -10.22 32.70 -33.26
C GLY A 642 -11.21 33.51 -34.10
N GLY A 643 -11.56 34.73 -33.69
CA GLY A 643 -12.57 35.56 -34.32
C GLY A 643 -14.01 35.28 -33.88
N GLU A 644 -14.20 34.38 -32.92
CA GLU A 644 -15.47 34.07 -32.28
C GLU A 644 -15.97 35.20 -31.39
N THR A 645 -17.28 35.20 -31.11
CA THR A 645 -17.88 36.16 -30.18
C THR A 645 -17.78 35.61 -28.75
N ILE A 646 -17.06 36.31 -27.89
CA ILE A 646 -16.91 35.99 -26.46
C ILE A 646 -17.69 36.97 -25.61
N ARG A 647 -18.14 36.50 -24.44
CA ARG A 647 -18.91 37.27 -23.44
C ARG A 647 -18.48 36.87 -22.05
N TRP A 648 -18.73 37.78 -21.08
CA TRP A 648 -18.61 37.45 -19.67
C TRP A 648 -19.52 36.31 -19.27
N LYS A 649 -18.98 35.35 -18.49
CA LYS A 649 -19.70 34.23 -17.92
C LYS A 649 -19.32 34.01 -16.47
N GLU A 650 -20.27 33.52 -15.69
CA GLU A 650 -19.97 33.10 -14.31
C GLU A 650 -19.02 31.91 -14.33
N TYR A 651 -18.08 31.89 -13.41
CA TYR A 651 -17.22 30.74 -13.18
C TYR A 651 -17.93 29.74 -12.26
N GLU A 652 -17.95 28.48 -12.64
CA GLU A 652 -18.40 27.41 -11.77
C GLU A 652 -17.17 26.89 -10.98
N PRO A 653 -17.09 27.10 -9.65
CA PRO A 653 -15.95 26.68 -8.84
C PRO A 653 -15.65 25.19 -8.98
N GLY A 654 -14.36 24.87 -8.97
CA GLY A 654 -13.87 23.51 -8.89
C GLY A 654 -13.84 23.00 -7.45
N ARG A 655 -13.08 21.91 -7.25
CA ARG A 655 -12.92 21.27 -5.94
C ARG A 655 -11.95 22.03 -5.00
N THR A 656 -11.20 22.98 -5.53
CA THR A 656 -10.16 23.74 -4.84
C THR A 656 -10.35 25.24 -5.07
N GLY A 657 -9.54 26.06 -4.43
CA GLY A 657 -9.48 27.50 -4.65
C GLY A 657 -8.84 27.93 -5.98
N TYR A 658 -8.47 26.97 -6.82
CA TYR A 658 -7.94 27.24 -8.16
C TYR A 658 -9.06 27.61 -9.13
N VAL A 659 -8.93 28.75 -9.78
CA VAL A 659 -9.82 29.19 -10.86
C VAL A 659 -9.24 28.63 -12.17
N ASP A 660 -9.81 27.55 -12.64
CA ASP A 660 -9.36 26.81 -13.83
C ASP A 660 -9.93 27.47 -15.10
N LEU A 661 -9.11 28.28 -15.75
CA LEU A 661 -9.44 28.98 -17.00
C LEU A 661 -9.44 28.04 -18.21
N ALA A 662 -8.57 27.01 -18.23
CA ALA A 662 -8.55 26.02 -19.30
C ALA A 662 -9.90 25.31 -19.37
N ARG A 663 -10.38 24.76 -18.27
CA ARG A 663 -11.71 24.13 -18.18
C ARG A 663 -12.84 25.09 -18.51
N ALA A 664 -12.73 26.34 -18.03
CA ALA A 664 -13.82 27.30 -18.14
C ALA A 664 -13.90 27.99 -19.50
N ILE A 665 -12.78 28.27 -20.16
CA ILE A 665 -12.71 29.14 -21.33
C ILE A 665 -12.22 28.43 -22.60
N CYS A 666 -11.14 27.67 -22.52
CA CYS A 666 -10.51 27.06 -23.69
C CYS A 666 -9.92 25.66 -23.34
N PRO A 667 -10.68 24.58 -23.60
CA PRO A 667 -10.22 23.22 -23.31
C PRO A 667 -9.06 22.72 -24.17
N ASP A 668 -8.74 23.41 -25.27
CA ASP A 668 -7.80 22.90 -26.31
C ASP A 668 -6.34 23.35 -26.08
N ASP A 669 -5.97 23.82 -24.88
CA ASP A 669 -4.62 24.26 -24.48
C ASP A 669 -3.97 25.31 -25.44
N ALA A 670 -4.78 26.05 -26.18
CA ALA A 670 -4.27 27.10 -27.09
C ALA A 670 -3.79 28.32 -26.29
N PRO A 671 -2.64 28.94 -26.67
CA PRO A 671 -2.18 30.18 -26.04
C PRO A 671 -3.25 31.26 -26.05
N GLY A 672 -3.52 31.87 -24.89
CA GLY A 672 -4.60 32.84 -24.75
C GLY A 672 -4.40 33.81 -23.60
N VAL A 673 -5.25 34.85 -23.61
CA VAL A 673 -5.41 35.80 -22.48
C VAL A 673 -6.85 35.74 -22.01
N ALA A 674 -7.04 35.61 -20.71
CA ALA A 674 -8.35 35.69 -20.06
C ALA A 674 -8.39 36.79 -19.02
N TYR A 675 -9.60 37.31 -18.82
CA TYR A 675 -9.91 38.25 -17.74
C TYR A 675 -10.82 37.57 -16.73
N ALA A 676 -10.58 37.89 -15.44
CA ALA A 676 -11.46 37.56 -14.34
C ALA A 676 -11.86 38.85 -13.59
N TYR A 677 -13.15 39.04 -13.38
CA TYR A 677 -13.72 40.25 -12.78
C TYR A 677 -14.54 39.88 -11.56
N ARG A 678 -14.39 40.73 -10.53
CA ARG A 678 -15.17 40.64 -9.29
C ARG A 678 -15.30 42.00 -8.60
N THR A 679 -16.34 42.12 -7.75
CA THR A 679 -16.54 43.27 -6.88
C THR A 679 -16.29 42.93 -5.41
N PHE A 680 -15.75 43.85 -4.65
CA PHE A 680 -15.59 43.77 -3.19
C PHE A 680 -16.30 44.95 -2.53
N GLU A 681 -17.20 44.66 -1.58
CA GLU A 681 -17.80 45.72 -0.78
C GLU A 681 -17.00 45.94 0.51
N ALA A 682 -16.71 47.21 0.83
CA ALA A 682 -16.00 47.54 2.05
C ALA A 682 -16.83 48.50 2.90
N ASP A 683 -16.98 48.22 4.18
CA ASP A 683 -17.72 49.03 5.16
C ASP A 683 -17.01 50.36 5.48
N ARG A 684 -15.69 50.37 5.27
CA ARG A 684 -14.80 51.52 5.47
C ARG A 684 -13.60 51.39 4.55
N ASN A 685 -12.80 52.47 4.46
CA ASN A 685 -11.49 52.39 3.82
C ASN A 685 -10.61 51.38 4.61
N LYS A 686 -10.09 50.38 3.93
CA LYS A 686 -9.21 49.34 4.51
C LYS A 686 -8.27 48.75 3.47
N THR A 687 -7.11 48.32 3.89
CA THR A 687 -6.20 47.57 3.03
C THR A 687 -6.49 46.07 3.21
N LEU A 688 -6.71 45.38 2.10
CA LEU A 688 -6.88 43.94 2.06
C LEU A 688 -5.58 43.34 1.54
N GLN A 689 -4.96 42.47 2.34
CA GLN A 689 -3.80 41.71 1.89
C GLN A 689 -4.28 40.54 1.02
N VAL A 690 -3.75 40.42 -0.18
CA VAL A 690 -4.10 39.38 -1.14
C VAL A 690 -2.86 38.60 -1.54
N SER A 691 -3.00 37.29 -1.58
CA SER A 691 -2.02 36.33 -2.11
C SER A 691 -2.53 35.78 -3.43
N LEU A 692 -1.68 35.75 -4.46
CA LEU A 692 -2.00 35.31 -5.81
C LEU A 692 -1.05 34.22 -6.25
N GLY A 693 -1.51 33.37 -7.15
CA GLY A 693 -0.69 32.46 -7.93
C GLY A 693 -1.26 32.34 -9.32
N SER A 694 -0.44 32.23 -10.35
CA SER A 694 -0.90 32.14 -11.73
C SER A 694 -0.07 31.17 -12.56
N ASN A 695 -0.73 30.55 -13.49
CA ASN A 695 -0.13 29.81 -14.58
C ASN A 695 -0.55 30.57 -15.89
N ASP A 696 0.28 31.30 -16.59
CA ASP A 696 1.64 31.78 -16.42
C ASP A 696 1.69 33.17 -15.78
N GLY A 697 1.66 34.28 -16.58
CA GLY A 697 1.71 35.65 -16.10
C GLY A 697 0.35 36.17 -15.63
N ILE A 698 0.40 37.17 -14.76
CA ILE A 698 -0.80 37.79 -14.18
C ILE A 698 -0.65 39.32 -14.06
N GLN A 699 -1.73 40.03 -14.33
CA GLN A 699 -1.87 41.45 -14.02
C GLN A 699 -3.13 41.66 -13.18
N LEU A 700 -3.10 42.65 -12.27
CA LEU A 700 -4.21 43.00 -11.39
C LEU A 700 -4.48 44.50 -11.38
N TRP A 701 -5.75 44.86 -11.54
CA TRP A 701 -6.26 46.23 -11.37
C TRP A 701 -7.26 46.30 -10.19
N LEU A 702 -7.17 47.37 -9.43
CA LEU A 702 -8.16 47.76 -8.43
C LEU A 702 -8.79 49.10 -8.85
N ASN A 703 -10.11 49.13 -9.05
CA ASN A 703 -10.84 50.34 -9.46
C ASN A 703 -10.25 51.01 -10.70
N GLY A 704 -9.71 50.24 -11.65
CA GLY A 704 -9.09 50.68 -12.89
C GLY A 704 -7.59 51.04 -12.77
N GLU A 705 -7.01 51.07 -11.58
CA GLU A 705 -5.59 51.26 -11.36
C GLU A 705 -4.84 49.93 -11.30
N ARG A 706 -3.78 49.77 -12.13
CA ARG A 706 -2.98 48.52 -12.18
C ARG A 706 -2.00 48.49 -11.00
N LEU A 707 -2.17 47.51 -10.11
CA LEU A 707 -1.34 47.30 -8.92
C LEU A 707 -0.27 46.22 -9.09
N LEU A 708 -0.50 45.27 -9.98
CA LEU A 708 0.44 44.13 -10.27
C LEU A 708 0.60 43.91 -11.75
N SER A 709 1.83 43.58 -12.16
CA SER A 709 2.14 43.04 -13.49
C SER A 709 3.33 42.09 -13.34
N SER A 710 3.08 40.79 -13.41
CA SER A 710 4.09 39.72 -13.31
C SER A 710 4.02 38.84 -14.59
N LYS A 711 5.05 38.98 -15.43
CA LYS A 711 5.18 38.21 -16.69
C LYS A 711 5.96 36.92 -16.47
N ALA A 712 5.52 36.11 -15.51
CA ALA A 712 6.12 34.84 -15.17
C ALA A 712 5.82 33.74 -16.23
N SER A 713 6.62 32.66 -16.21
CA SER A 713 6.30 31.39 -16.88
C SER A 713 6.46 30.30 -15.83
N ARG A 714 5.33 29.78 -15.32
CA ARG A 714 5.32 28.91 -14.14
C ARG A 714 4.00 28.18 -13.99
N THR A 715 4.02 27.09 -13.21
CA THR A 715 2.79 26.50 -12.65
C THR A 715 2.30 27.33 -11.48
N ALA A 716 1.00 27.60 -11.43
CA ALA A 716 0.37 28.37 -10.35
C ALA A 716 0.59 27.72 -8.98
N ARG A 717 1.04 28.53 -8.00
CA ARG A 717 1.11 28.14 -6.60
C ARG A 717 0.48 29.24 -5.74
N PRO A 718 -0.32 28.91 -4.73
CA PRO A 718 -0.77 29.91 -3.77
C PRO A 718 0.41 30.66 -3.17
N GLY A 719 0.41 31.98 -3.22
CA GLY A 719 1.47 32.79 -2.64
C GLY A 719 2.62 33.19 -3.58
N ASP A 720 2.57 32.88 -4.87
CA ASP A 720 3.56 33.32 -5.85
C ASP A 720 3.75 34.86 -5.85
N GLU A 721 2.67 35.59 -5.64
CA GLU A 721 2.65 37.07 -5.54
C GLU A 721 1.87 37.50 -4.31
N SER A 722 2.22 38.69 -3.76
CA SER A 722 1.51 39.32 -2.64
C SER A 722 1.22 40.79 -2.98
N VAL A 723 -0.05 41.19 -2.85
CA VAL A 723 -0.51 42.55 -3.22
C VAL A 723 -1.38 43.14 -2.13
N GLU A 724 -1.17 44.40 -1.84
CA GLU A 724 -2.06 45.18 -0.98
C GLU A 724 -3.14 45.89 -1.82
N LEU A 725 -4.40 45.61 -1.51
CA LEU A 725 -5.56 46.23 -2.15
C LEU A 725 -6.12 47.32 -1.22
N PRO A 726 -5.87 48.62 -1.51
CA PRO A 726 -6.43 49.73 -0.74
C PRO A 726 -7.90 49.96 -1.10
N LEU A 727 -8.79 49.19 -0.48
CA LEU A 727 -10.24 49.28 -0.70
C LEU A 727 -10.79 50.59 -0.16
N LYS A 728 -11.62 51.28 -0.96
CA LYS A 728 -12.42 52.44 -0.55
C LYS A 728 -13.75 51.96 0.05
N LYS A 729 -14.32 52.73 0.95
CA LYS A 729 -15.67 52.46 1.43
C LYS A 729 -16.66 52.39 0.27
N GLY A 730 -17.49 51.34 0.28
CA GLY A 730 -18.44 50.99 -0.78
C GLY A 730 -17.88 49.97 -1.72
N LEU A 731 -18.36 49.94 -2.97
CA LEU A 731 -18.03 48.93 -3.97
C LEU A 731 -16.66 49.19 -4.60
N ASN A 732 -15.81 48.19 -4.63
CA ASN A 732 -14.53 48.18 -5.31
C ASN A 732 -14.52 47.12 -6.38
N THR A 733 -13.82 47.37 -7.48
CA THR A 733 -13.72 46.44 -8.60
C THR A 733 -12.32 45.86 -8.70
N VAL A 734 -12.20 44.53 -8.84
CA VAL A 734 -10.95 43.87 -9.13
C VAL A 734 -11.06 43.23 -10.50
N LEU A 735 -10.08 43.49 -11.36
CA LEU A 735 -9.89 42.86 -12.65
C LEU A 735 -8.54 42.15 -12.65
N LEU A 736 -8.53 40.87 -13.04
CA LEU A 736 -7.32 40.10 -13.33
C LEU A 736 -7.21 39.87 -14.83
N LYS A 737 -5.98 39.82 -15.32
CA LYS A 737 -5.62 39.32 -16.64
C LYS A 737 -4.61 38.21 -16.47
N VAL A 738 -4.86 37.05 -17.05
CA VAL A 738 -4.00 35.87 -16.96
C VAL A 738 -3.68 35.41 -18.36
N ASP A 739 -2.37 35.27 -18.68
CA ASP A 739 -1.93 34.73 -19.96
C ASP A 739 -1.56 33.26 -19.83
N GLN A 740 -1.56 32.56 -20.97
CA GLN A 740 -1.16 31.17 -21.10
C GLN A 740 -0.16 31.01 -22.24
N LEU A 741 0.88 30.17 -21.99
CA LEU A 741 1.87 29.76 -22.99
C LEU A 741 1.69 28.32 -23.44
N GLY A 742 1.03 27.50 -22.64
CA GLY A 742 0.78 26.08 -22.87
C GLY A 742 0.65 25.30 -21.54
N GLY A 743 0.00 24.15 -21.57
CA GLY A 743 -0.29 23.36 -20.38
C GLY A 743 -1.44 23.91 -19.56
N GLY A 744 -1.37 23.86 -18.23
CA GLY A 744 -2.43 24.38 -17.36
C GLY A 744 -2.66 25.86 -17.51
N TRP A 745 -3.88 26.37 -17.27
CA TRP A 745 -4.23 27.78 -17.31
C TRP A 745 -5.18 28.13 -16.18
N GLY A 746 -4.78 29.07 -15.33
CA GLY A 746 -5.62 29.52 -14.21
C GLY A 746 -4.86 30.25 -13.13
N PHE A 747 -5.55 30.51 -12.01
CA PHE A 747 -4.99 31.31 -10.92
C PHE A 747 -5.59 30.94 -9.57
N TYR A 748 -4.86 31.29 -8.51
CA TYR A 748 -5.34 31.40 -7.13
C TYR A 748 -5.49 32.87 -6.74
N PHE A 749 -6.54 33.18 -5.99
CA PHE A 749 -6.74 34.47 -5.36
C PHE A 749 -7.20 34.24 -3.91
N ALA A 750 -6.36 34.58 -2.97
CA ALA A 750 -6.62 34.34 -1.55
C ALA A 750 -6.49 35.60 -0.70
N VAL A 751 -7.33 35.71 0.32
CA VAL A 751 -7.41 36.88 1.23
C VAL A 751 -7.04 36.47 2.64
N GLY A 752 -6.33 37.32 3.38
CA GLY A 752 -6.29 37.29 4.84
C GLY A 752 -5.04 36.77 5.52
N VAL A 753 -3.97 36.35 4.83
CA VAL A 753 -2.71 35.97 5.49
C VAL A 753 -1.48 36.46 4.72
N LYS A 754 -0.48 36.94 5.45
CA LYS A 754 0.88 37.07 4.91
C LYS A 754 1.46 35.66 4.72
N PRO A 755 2.11 35.42 3.57
CA PRO A 755 2.80 34.15 3.32
C PRO A 755 3.86 33.84 4.37
#